data_46e9c0ebd467ccff62130ecc4db09339
#
_entry.id   46e9c0ebd467ccff62130ecc4db09339
#
_cell.length_a   1.000
_cell.length_b   1.000
_cell.length_c   1.000
_cell.angle_alpha   90.00
_cell.angle_beta   90.00
_cell.angle_gamma   90.00
#
_symmetry.space_group_name_H-M   'P 1'
#
loop_
_entity.id
_entity.type
_entity.pdbx_description
1 polymer ?
#
loop_
_entity_poly.entity_id
_entity_poly.type
_entity_poly.pdbx_seq_one_letter_code
_entity_poly.pdbx_strand_id
1 'polypeptide(L)'
;MCRHLAYVGPPVPLARLLTEPPHSLYEQSWRPARQRHGTVNADGFGVGWYPLDADAGGAPGIGGPDGGGSGSPDSGGSANPGGSGSPDAGGSGPGRLANSGSGGPATSGPDPAAGAGEGDPGFPFPARYRRAVPVWADANFTELARTIRSGAVLAAVRSATEGTTQDESAAAPFRDGRWLFSHNGAVADWTRLPTTLTSAETLALESHSDSALLWAMLARRLGQGEPPGGALAAVIREVAAARPTARLNFLLTDGRTIAATAYGDTLWYRTAPGQVLVASEPDDAPGEWHEVPDRSLLLATTSGVRIIPLRSPRPHRKEPHPMTESRLTLRDRLPAGFFTDSLRTDVLQGLGTTPRTLPPKWFYDKRGSDLFEQITRLPEYYPTRAEQEILTRRAPEIAAVTRAATLVELGSGSSRKTRLLLDALTAGGTLRRYSPLDVSASALEEAGEAICRDYPDLRVAATVADFEHDLALSDEPGPRLLAFLGSTIGNFDRAQRRDFYRTLSLALSSDDVLLLGADLVKDPDTLVHAYDDAQGVTAEFNKNVLYVLNRELGADFDPDAFDHVALWNTDEERIEMRLRSRVAQSVKVRDLDLTVDFAPGEDLRTELSCKFRRESLTAELKEGGFTVRHWWTDAPGRFALLLAVPN
;
A
#
# COMPACT_ATOMS: atom_id res chain seq x y z
N MET A 1 -4.47 -0.86 -0.80
CA MET A 1 -5.64 -1.76 -0.65
C MET A 1 -6.78 -1.30 -1.50
N CYS A 2 -7.60 -2.22 -1.95
CA CYS A 2 -8.73 -1.93 -2.82
C CYS A 2 -10.01 -1.64 -2.00
N ARG A 3 -11.02 -1.05 -2.63
CA ARG A 3 -12.40 -1.07 -2.17
C ARG A 3 -13.25 -1.74 -3.23
N HIS A 4 -14.23 -2.50 -2.82
CA HIS A 4 -15.10 -3.19 -3.76
C HIS A 4 -16.55 -3.24 -3.28
N LEU A 5 -17.43 -3.47 -4.23
CA LEU A 5 -18.88 -3.49 -4.04
C LEU A 5 -19.48 -4.53 -4.99
N ALA A 6 -20.48 -5.29 -4.52
CA ALA A 6 -21.32 -6.15 -5.34
C ALA A 6 -22.80 -5.93 -5.03
N TYR A 7 -23.63 -5.90 -6.08
CA TYR A 7 -25.07 -5.70 -6.02
C TYR A 7 -25.80 -6.78 -6.81
N VAL A 8 -26.91 -7.25 -6.27
CA VAL A 8 -27.91 -8.05 -6.98
C VAL A 8 -29.31 -7.58 -6.58
N GLY A 9 -30.14 -7.26 -7.57
CA GLY A 9 -31.49 -6.73 -7.33
C GLY A 9 -32.18 -6.20 -8.60
N PRO A 10 -33.21 -5.39 -8.46
CA PRO A 10 -33.85 -4.73 -9.60
C PRO A 10 -32.86 -3.89 -10.41
N PRO A 11 -32.99 -3.80 -11.74
CA PRO A 11 -32.06 -3.05 -12.57
C PRO A 11 -32.01 -1.56 -12.21
N VAL A 12 -30.81 -1.08 -11.83
CA VAL A 12 -30.53 0.32 -11.50
C VAL A 12 -29.42 0.87 -12.39
N PRO A 13 -29.34 2.20 -12.60
CA PRO A 13 -28.14 2.81 -13.20
C PRO A 13 -26.92 2.53 -12.36
N LEU A 14 -25.76 2.28 -12.98
CA LEU A 14 -24.50 2.07 -12.24
C LEU A 14 -24.16 3.28 -11.35
N ALA A 15 -24.51 4.49 -11.78
CA ALA A 15 -24.27 5.71 -11.00
C ALA A 15 -24.91 5.65 -9.61
N ARG A 16 -26.09 5.03 -9.50
CA ARG A 16 -26.83 4.91 -8.23
C ARG A 16 -26.12 4.03 -7.19
N LEU A 17 -25.21 3.19 -7.63
CA LEU A 17 -24.41 2.33 -6.77
C LEU A 17 -22.99 2.89 -6.54
N LEU A 18 -22.44 3.58 -7.55
CA LEU A 18 -21.01 3.83 -7.63
C LEU A 18 -20.60 5.30 -7.43
N THR A 19 -21.48 6.27 -7.76
CA THR A 19 -21.12 7.70 -7.78
C THR A 19 -22.11 8.63 -7.08
N GLU A 20 -23.38 8.26 -6.94
CA GLU A 20 -24.42 9.13 -6.35
C GLU A 20 -24.52 9.06 -4.82
N PRO A 21 -24.27 7.92 -4.13
CA PRO A 21 -24.31 7.90 -2.66
C PRO A 21 -23.29 8.85 -2.05
N PRO A 22 -23.56 9.45 -0.87
CA PRO A 22 -22.66 10.42 -0.23
C PRO A 22 -21.27 9.89 0.03
N HIS A 23 -21.11 8.62 0.40
CA HIS A 23 -19.84 7.92 0.58
C HIS A 23 -19.73 6.76 -0.41
N SER A 24 -19.96 7.06 -1.69
CA SER A 24 -19.94 6.08 -2.79
C SER A 24 -18.57 5.45 -2.99
N LEU A 25 -18.51 4.34 -3.75
CA LEU A 25 -17.24 3.73 -4.15
C LEU A 25 -16.32 4.73 -4.88
N TYR A 26 -16.91 5.68 -5.61
CA TYR A 26 -16.20 6.79 -6.23
C TYR A 26 -15.50 7.65 -5.16
N GLU A 27 -16.20 8.08 -4.09
CA GLU A 27 -15.61 8.86 -3.01
C GLU A 27 -14.63 8.03 -2.16
N GLN A 28 -14.93 6.77 -1.86
CA GLN A 28 -14.05 5.84 -1.16
C GLN A 28 -12.69 5.62 -1.87
N SER A 29 -12.58 5.99 -3.15
CA SER A 29 -11.32 5.87 -3.89
C SER A 29 -10.25 6.85 -3.39
N TRP A 30 -10.61 8.03 -2.88
CA TRP A 30 -9.68 9.00 -2.29
C TRP A 30 -9.93 9.31 -0.82
N ARG A 31 -11.12 8.97 -0.29
CA ARG A 31 -11.51 9.24 1.10
C ARG A 31 -12.22 8.04 1.72
N PRO A 32 -11.57 6.88 1.81
CA PRO A 32 -12.17 5.74 2.49
C PRO A 32 -12.25 6.01 4.01
N ALA A 33 -13.39 5.71 4.62
CA ALA A 33 -13.61 5.97 6.05
C ALA A 33 -13.12 4.82 6.96
N ARG A 34 -13.06 3.59 6.43
CA ARG A 34 -12.77 2.38 7.21
C ARG A 34 -11.60 1.56 6.64
N GLN A 35 -10.77 2.17 5.84
CA GLN A 35 -9.59 1.52 5.27
C GLN A 35 -8.48 1.40 6.32
N ARG A 36 -8.07 0.17 6.63
CA ARG A 36 -7.03 -0.11 7.64
C ARG A 36 -5.60 0.07 7.10
N HIS A 37 -5.40 0.02 5.80
CA HIS A 37 -4.09 0.10 5.15
C HIS A 37 -4.19 0.91 3.85
N GLY A 38 -3.34 1.93 3.67
CA GLY A 38 -3.40 2.86 2.54
C GLY A 38 -4.52 3.91 2.71
N THR A 39 -4.38 5.04 2.03
CA THR A 39 -5.29 6.19 2.14
C THR A 39 -6.03 6.50 0.85
N VAL A 40 -5.49 6.06 -0.30
CA VAL A 40 -6.02 6.38 -1.63
C VAL A 40 -5.98 5.13 -2.51
N ASN A 41 -7.02 4.92 -3.32
CA ASN A 41 -7.12 3.82 -4.28
C ASN A 41 -7.03 4.38 -5.70
N ALA A 42 -5.82 4.83 -6.09
CA ALA A 42 -5.57 5.61 -7.30
C ALA A 42 -4.98 4.81 -8.48
N ASP A 43 -4.69 3.51 -8.29
CA ASP A 43 -3.91 2.72 -9.26
C ASP A 43 -4.80 1.93 -10.23
N GLY A 44 -6.05 2.36 -10.38
CA GLY A 44 -7.01 1.78 -11.30
C GLY A 44 -8.38 1.53 -10.71
N PHE A 45 -9.32 1.27 -11.59
CA PHE A 45 -10.68 0.87 -11.21
C PHE A 45 -11.30 -0.03 -12.28
N GLY A 46 -12.36 -0.72 -11.90
CA GLY A 46 -13.16 -1.44 -12.87
C GLY A 46 -14.57 -1.73 -12.38
N VAL A 47 -15.46 -1.91 -13.33
CA VAL A 47 -16.86 -2.25 -13.15
C VAL A 47 -17.22 -3.38 -14.08
N GLY A 48 -17.89 -4.39 -13.55
CA GLY A 48 -18.52 -5.47 -14.31
C GLY A 48 -20.03 -5.45 -14.07
N TRP A 49 -20.80 -5.74 -15.08
CA TRP A 49 -22.26 -5.78 -15.00
C TRP A 49 -22.83 -6.84 -15.94
N TYR A 50 -24.03 -7.31 -15.62
CA TYR A 50 -24.76 -8.27 -16.45
C TYR A 50 -25.77 -7.50 -17.30
N PRO A 51 -25.67 -7.57 -18.66
CA PRO A 51 -26.63 -6.93 -19.56
C PRO A 51 -28.05 -7.40 -19.28
N LEU A 52 -29.02 -6.52 -19.46
CA LEU A 52 -30.43 -6.89 -19.42
C LEU A 52 -30.78 -7.57 -20.74
N ASP A 53 -31.54 -8.67 -20.67
CA ASP A 53 -32.04 -9.34 -21.87
C ASP A 53 -32.92 -8.37 -22.66
N ALA A 54 -32.61 -8.17 -23.93
CA ALA A 54 -33.33 -7.25 -24.81
C ALA A 54 -34.80 -7.65 -25.08
N ASP A 55 -35.20 -8.89 -24.70
CA ASP A 55 -36.52 -9.48 -25.02
C ASP A 55 -37.47 -9.64 -23.83
N ALA A 56 -37.17 -9.17 -22.64
CA ALA A 56 -38.04 -9.29 -21.48
C ALA A 56 -39.03 -8.12 -21.27
N GLY A 57 -39.11 -7.19 -22.22
CA GLY A 57 -40.04 -6.07 -22.19
C GLY A 57 -40.97 -6.09 -23.39
N GLY A 58 -42.13 -6.72 -23.28
CA GLY A 58 -43.19 -6.65 -24.29
C GLY A 58 -43.51 -5.19 -24.63
N ALA A 59 -43.25 -4.79 -25.86
CA ALA A 59 -43.66 -3.52 -26.40
C ALA A 59 -45.21 -3.41 -26.30
N PRO A 60 -45.80 -2.29 -25.82
CA PRO A 60 -47.23 -2.07 -25.92
C PRO A 60 -47.56 -1.89 -27.40
N GLY A 61 -48.42 -2.77 -27.94
CA GLY A 61 -48.92 -2.72 -29.29
C GLY A 61 -49.63 -1.38 -29.55
N ILE A 62 -49.09 -0.65 -30.52
CA ILE A 62 -49.78 0.47 -31.12
C ILE A 62 -50.69 -0.12 -32.19
N GLY A 63 -51.98 -0.25 -31.89
CA GLY A 63 -53.02 -0.57 -32.87
C GLY A 63 -53.15 0.57 -33.86
N GLY A 64 -52.93 0.29 -35.14
CA GLY A 64 -53.31 1.17 -36.25
C GLY A 64 -54.51 0.59 -36.98
N PRO A 65 -55.40 1.42 -37.52
CA PRO A 65 -56.65 0.97 -38.11
C PRO A 65 -56.48 0.51 -39.56
N ASP A 66 -57.31 -0.48 -39.92
CA ASP A 66 -57.56 -1.01 -41.24
C ASP A 66 -57.84 0.02 -42.34
N GLY A 67 -57.39 -0.26 -43.57
CA GLY A 67 -57.82 0.46 -44.74
C GLY A 67 -57.17 -0.05 -46.03
N GLY A 68 -57.91 -0.84 -46.76
CA GLY A 68 -57.56 -1.60 -47.94
C GLY A 68 -57.33 -0.78 -49.23
N GLY A 69 -56.92 -1.51 -50.27
CA GLY A 69 -57.18 -1.16 -51.68
C GLY A 69 -55.98 -1.14 -52.60
N SER A 70 -55.77 -2.26 -53.25
CA SER A 70 -55.52 -2.48 -54.73
C SER A 70 -54.76 -1.45 -55.57
N GLY A 71 -53.83 -1.92 -56.39
CA GLY A 71 -53.53 -1.39 -57.71
C GLY A 71 -52.06 -1.30 -58.11
N SER A 72 -51.53 -2.29 -58.82
CA SER A 72 -50.45 -2.09 -59.83
C SER A 72 -51.11 -1.57 -61.14
N PRO A 73 -50.46 -1.11 -62.22
CA PRO A 73 -49.09 -1.35 -62.65
C PRO A 73 -48.37 -0.19 -63.43
N ASP A 74 -47.16 -0.47 -63.80
CA ASP A 74 -46.50 -0.15 -65.07
C ASP A 74 -45.65 1.13 -65.28
N SER A 75 -44.45 0.79 -65.80
CA SER A 75 -43.72 1.34 -66.93
C SER A 75 -42.83 2.57 -66.84
N GLY A 76 -41.62 2.30 -67.23
CA GLY A 76 -40.85 3.02 -68.26
C GLY A 76 -39.84 4.02 -67.76
N GLY A 77 -38.58 3.77 -67.92
CA GLY A 77 -37.82 3.89 -69.11
C GLY A 77 -36.67 4.88 -69.01
N SER A 78 -35.48 4.39 -69.28
CA SER A 78 -34.50 5.06 -70.19
C SER A 78 -33.73 6.31 -69.67
N ALA A 79 -32.47 6.40 -69.63
CA ALA A 79 -31.33 6.30 -70.52
C ALA A 79 -30.12 7.05 -69.92
N ASN A 80 -28.96 6.44 -70.05
CA ASN A 80 -27.61 7.03 -70.07
C ASN A 80 -27.47 7.99 -71.27
N PRO A 81 -26.43 8.83 -71.49
CA PRO A 81 -25.00 8.48 -71.39
C PRO A 81 -23.98 9.64 -71.17
N GLY A 82 -22.73 9.23 -71.03
CA GLY A 82 -21.53 9.89 -71.54
C GLY A 82 -20.81 10.82 -70.58
N GLY A 83 -19.50 10.89 -70.52
CA GLY A 83 -18.39 10.33 -71.21
C GLY A 83 -17.08 10.97 -70.76
N SER A 84 -16.01 10.22 -70.88
CA SER A 84 -14.63 10.60 -71.24
C SER A 84 -13.81 11.55 -70.33
N GLY A 85 -12.65 11.23 -69.89
CA GLY A 85 -11.39 11.09 -70.50
C GLY A 85 -10.22 10.94 -69.52
N SER A 86 -9.37 10.00 -69.77
CA SER A 86 -7.95 9.96 -69.39
C SER A 86 -7.14 10.83 -70.39
N PRO A 87 -5.80 11.07 -70.25
CA PRO A 87 -4.77 10.08 -69.85
C PRO A 87 -3.46 10.67 -69.22
N ASP A 88 -2.53 9.73 -68.96
CA ASP A 88 -1.06 9.76 -69.06
C ASP A 88 -0.24 10.44 -67.95
N ALA A 89 0.97 10.02 -67.55
CA ALA A 89 1.89 8.96 -67.95
C ALA A 89 3.04 8.86 -66.94
N GLY A 90 3.71 7.72 -66.91
CA GLY A 90 5.14 7.52 -66.82
C GLY A 90 5.74 7.35 -65.45
N GLY A 91 6.49 6.33 -65.08
CA GLY A 91 7.30 5.41 -65.77
C GLY A 91 8.35 4.85 -64.82
N SER A 92 8.69 3.61 -64.98
CA SER A 92 9.98 2.93 -64.79
C SER A 92 10.18 2.07 -63.55
N GLY A 93 10.09 0.74 -63.75
CA GLY A 93 10.80 -0.29 -62.96
C GLY A 93 12.25 -0.43 -63.45
N PRO A 94 13.04 -1.49 -63.17
CA PRO A 94 12.67 -2.87 -62.98
C PRO A 94 13.56 -3.64 -61.96
N GLY A 95 13.29 -4.93 -61.71
CA GLY A 95 14.26 -5.84 -61.12
C GLY A 95 13.69 -7.15 -60.56
N ARG A 96 13.42 -8.09 -61.47
CA ARG A 96 13.17 -9.50 -61.17
C ARG A 96 14.41 -10.19 -60.63
N LEU A 97 14.24 -11.18 -59.70
CA LEU A 97 14.79 -12.50 -59.86
C LEU A 97 13.92 -13.52 -59.10
N ALA A 98 13.48 -14.49 -59.88
CA ALA A 98 12.78 -15.67 -59.43
C ALA A 98 13.78 -16.71 -58.93
N ASN A 99 13.40 -17.55 -57.98
CA ASN A 99 13.71 -18.95 -58.09
C ASN A 99 12.67 -19.87 -57.37
N SER A 100 12.42 -20.89 -58.04
CA SER A 100 11.49 -21.99 -57.92
C SER A 100 11.82 -22.99 -56.80
N GLY A 101 10.81 -23.63 -56.24
CA GLY A 101 10.97 -25.03 -55.94
C GLY A 101 10.21 -25.62 -54.76
N SER A 102 9.26 -26.45 -55.11
CA SER A 102 8.80 -27.70 -54.45
C SER A 102 7.90 -27.62 -53.23
N GLY A 103 6.74 -28.24 -53.45
CA GLY A 103 5.62 -28.45 -52.55
C GLY A 103 5.87 -29.49 -51.46
N GLY A 104 5.09 -29.31 -50.41
CA GLY A 104 4.82 -30.28 -49.36
C GLY A 104 3.53 -29.86 -48.65
N PRO A 105 2.75 -30.76 -48.09
CA PRO A 105 1.33 -30.57 -47.87
C PRO A 105 1.00 -29.68 -46.68
N ALA A 106 -0.08 -28.94 -46.80
CA ALA A 106 -0.72 -28.14 -45.79
C ALA A 106 -1.15 -29.01 -44.60
N THR A 107 -0.52 -28.77 -43.43
CA THR A 107 -1.08 -29.16 -42.13
C THR A 107 -1.87 -27.97 -41.60
N SER A 108 -3.19 -28.14 -41.61
CA SER A 108 -4.11 -27.25 -40.92
C SER A 108 -3.75 -27.19 -39.43
N GLY A 109 -3.27 -26.04 -38.96
CA GLY A 109 -3.13 -25.74 -37.55
C GLY A 109 -4.53 -25.58 -36.93
N PRO A 110 -4.71 -25.92 -35.64
CA PRO A 110 -6.01 -25.81 -35.03
C PRO A 110 -6.38 -24.32 -34.80
N ASP A 111 -7.61 -24.04 -35.16
CA ASP A 111 -8.34 -22.80 -34.91
C ASP A 111 -8.35 -22.49 -33.40
N PRO A 112 -7.98 -21.31 -32.90
CA PRO A 112 -7.97 -20.97 -31.46
C PRO A 112 -9.37 -20.76 -30.86
N ALA A 113 -10.43 -21.14 -31.55
CA ALA A 113 -11.82 -20.98 -31.12
C ALA A 113 -12.51 -22.24 -30.55
N ALA A 114 -11.80 -23.33 -30.30
CA ALA A 114 -12.39 -24.56 -29.74
C ALA A 114 -11.96 -24.76 -28.28
N GLY A 115 -12.66 -24.08 -27.36
CA GLY A 115 -12.47 -24.22 -25.90
C GLY A 115 -13.49 -23.46 -25.05
N ALA A 116 -14.51 -22.86 -25.66
CA ALA A 116 -15.65 -22.33 -24.94
C ALA A 116 -16.62 -23.49 -24.64
N GLY A 117 -16.60 -23.98 -23.40
CA GLY A 117 -17.65 -24.87 -22.90
C GLY A 117 -19.01 -24.25 -23.17
N GLU A 118 -19.92 -25.04 -23.73
CA GLU A 118 -21.32 -24.68 -23.98
C GLU A 118 -21.94 -24.23 -22.66
N GLY A 119 -22.02 -22.89 -22.46
CA GLY A 119 -22.73 -22.26 -21.33
C GLY A 119 -24.23 -22.55 -21.49
N ASP A 120 -24.87 -22.78 -20.35
CA ASP A 120 -26.31 -22.84 -20.21
C ASP A 120 -26.94 -21.66 -20.99
N PRO A 121 -27.81 -21.92 -22.01
CA PRO A 121 -28.29 -20.89 -22.94
C PRO A 121 -29.19 -19.79 -22.32
N GLY A 122 -29.30 -19.72 -21.00
CA GLY A 122 -30.12 -18.74 -20.25
C GLY A 122 -29.35 -17.71 -19.42
N PHE A 123 -28.01 -17.56 -19.56
CA PHE A 123 -27.25 -16.59 -18.77
C PHE A 123 -26.50 -15.58 -19.65
N PRO A 124 -26.75 -14.26 -19.48
CA PRO A 124 -25.94 -13.25 -20.14
C PRO A 124 -24.50 -13.25 -19.57
N PHE A 125 -23.50 -13.22 -20.45
CA PHE A 125 -22.12 -13.00 -20.05
C PHE A 125 -21.94 -11.58 -19.53
N PRO A 126 -21.24 -11.38 -18.39
CA PRO A 126 -21.02 -10.03 -17.87
C PRO A 126 -20.10 -9.22 -18.77
N ALA A 127 -20.42 -7.94 -18.94
CA ALA A 127 -19.54 -6.96 -19.55
C ALA A 127 -18.59 -6.36 -18.49
N ARG A 128 -17.43 -5.82 -18.91
CA ARG A 128 -16.46 -5.15 -18.02
C ARG A 128 -15.97 -3.85 -18.64
N TYR A 129 -15.74 -2.88 -17.77
CA TYR A 129 -14.99 -1.65 -18.05
C TYR A 129 -13.90 -1.49 -17.00
N ARG A 130 -12.63 -1.40 -17.43
CA ARG A 130 -11.47 -1.31 -16.53
C ARG A 130 -10.50 -0.25 -17.02
N ARG A 131 -9.86 0.46 -16.09
CA ARG A 131 -8.88 1.52 -16.36
C ARG A 131 -7.73 1.45 -15.36
N ALA A 132 -6.52 1.76 -15.82
CA ALA A 132 -5.31 1.90 -15.00
C ALA A 132 -5.10 3.34 -14.48
N VAL A 133 -6.18 4.11 -14.39
CA VAL A 133 -6.17 5.48 -13.85
C VAL A 133 -7.15 5.56 -12.68
N PRO A 134 -7.00 6.54 -11.78
CA PRO A 134 -7.99 6.78 -10.74
C PRO A 134 -9.38 7.00 -11.33
N VAL A 135 -10.43 6.53 -10.64
CA VAL A 135 -11.80 6.65 -11.15
C VAL A 135 -12.23 8.11 -11.40
N TRP A 136 -11.71 9.05 -10.61
CA TRP A 136 -11.98 10.48 -10.78
C TRP A 136 -11.24 11.12 -11.96
N ALA A 137 -10.22 10.46 -12.50
CA ALA A 137 -9.49 10.93 -13.68
C ALA A 137 -10.12 10.48 -14.99
N ASP A 138 -11.11 9.59 -14.96
CA ASP A 138 -11.84 9.13 -16.13
C ASP A 138 -13.11 9.98 -16.35
N ALA A 139 -13.01 11.01 -17.16
CA ALA A 139 -14.10 11.93 -17.45
C ALA A 139 -15.35 11.25 -18.07
N ASN A 140 -15.16 10.13 -18.78
CA ASN A 140 -16.25 9.42 -19.46
C ASN A 140 -17.01 8.49 -18.52
N PHE A 141 -16.40 8.07 -17.42
CA PHE A 141 -16.99 7.08 -16.53
C PHE A 141 -18.31 7.55 -15.91
N THR A 142 -18.40 8.83 -15.53
CA THR A 142 -19.61 9.39 -14.91
C THR A 142 -20.83 9.34 -15.85
N GLU A 143 -20.64 9.62 -17.14
CA GLU A 143 -21.72 9.52 -18.15
C GLU A 143 -22.09 8.06 -18.42
N LEU A 144 -21.07 7.20 -18.56
CA LEU A 144 -21.24 5.76 -18.75
C LEU A 144 -22.06 5.15 -17.59
N ALA A 145 -21.73 5.51 -16.34
CA ALA A 145 -22.40 5.01 -15.16
C ALA A 145 -23.88 5.44 -15.06
N ARG A 146 -24.25 6.59 -15.60
CA ARG A 146 -25.64 7.04 -15.68
C ARG A 146 -26.44 6.30 -16.74
N THR A 147 -25.80 5.88 -17.81
CA THR A 147 -26.44 5.25 -18.98
C THR A 147 -26.65 3.76 -18.79
N ILE A 148 -25.65 3.06 -18.27
CA ILE A 148 -25.72 1.60 -18.09
C ILE A 148 -26.62 1.25 -16.91
N ARG A 149 -27.58 0.35 -17.15
CA ARG A 149 -28.48 -0.22 -16.13
C ARG A 149 -28.23 -1.71 -16.01
N SER A 150 -28.21 -2.22 -14.78
CA SER A 150 -28.04 -3.65 -14.52
C SER A 150 -28.71 -4.07 -13.23
N GLY A 151 -29.16 -5.33 -13.19
CA GLY A 151 -29.65 -6.01 -11.98
C GLY A 151 -28.52 -6.68 -11.19
N ALA A 152 -27.30 -6.77 -11.74
CA ALA A 152 -26.16 -7.31 -11.02
C ALA A 152 -24.86 -6.61 -11.43
N VAL A 153 -24.11 -6.15 -10.42
CA VAL A 153 -22.91 -5.32 -10.60
C VAL A 153 -21.82 -5.79 -9.63
N LEU A 154 -20.57 -5.81 -10.08
CA LEU A 154 -19.38 -5.91 -9.23
C LEU A 154 -18.41 -4.81 -9.64
N ALA A 155 -17.99 -3.97 -8.71
CA ALA A 155 -17.08 -2.87 -8.96
C ALA A 155 -15.97 -2.82 -7.92
N ALA A 156 -14.79 -2.32 -8.33
CA ALA A 156 -13.64 -2.15 -7.46
C ALA A 156 -12.80 -0.93 -7.84
N VAL A 157 -12.23 -0.28 -6.83
CA VAL A 157 -11.14 0.70 -6.97
C VAL A 157 -9.88 0.10 -6.38
N ARG A 158 -8.74 0.35 -7.02
CA ARG A 158 -7.48 -0.35 -6.74
C ARG A 158 -6.44 0.56 -6.12
N SER A 159 -5.74 0.02 -5.13
CA SER A 159 -4.41 0.45 -4.72
C SER A 159 -3.44 -0.70 -4.98
N ALA A 160 -2.44 -0.48 -5.81
CA ALA A 160 -1.52 -1.51 -6.26
C ALA A 160 -0.61 -1.98 -5.12
N THR A 161 -0.35 -3.28 -5.07
CA THR A 161 0.70 -3.85 -4.23
C THR A 161 2.04 -3.72 -4.97
N GLU A 162 3.11 -3.41 -4.26
CA GLU A 162 4.46 -3.30 -4.83
C GLU A 162 4.83 -4.56 -5.62
N GLY A 163 5.40 -4.38 -6.83
CA GLY A 163 5.78 -5.49 -7.71
C GLY A 163 4.65 -6.11 -8.53
N THR A 164 3.44 -5.54 -8.50
CA THR A 164 2.32 -5.98 -9.35
C THR A 164 2.20 -5.15 -10.62
N THR A 165 1.61 -5.73 -11.67
CA THR A 165 1.29 -5.05 -12.92
C THR A 165 0.47 -3.77 -12.67
N GLN A 166 0.80 -2.69 -13.38
CA GLN A 166 0.13 -1.39 -13.24
C GLN A 166 -0.80 -1.04 -14.41
N ASP A 167 -1.07 -1.98 -15.31
CA ASP A 167 -2.00 -1.78 -16.41
C ASP A 167 -3.44 -2.21 -16.06
N GLU A 168 -4.34 -2.05 -17.01
CA GLU A 168 -5.78 -2.35 -16.87
C GLU A 168 -6.07 -3.82 -16.56
N SER A 169 -5.17 -4.74 -16.91
CA SER A 169 -5.35 -6.18 -16.66
C SER A 169 -5.37 -6.51 -15.16
N ALA A 170 -4.70 -5.69 -14.34
CA ALA A 170 -4.65 -5.88 -12.89
C ALA A 170 -5.83 -5.23 -12.15
N ALA A 171 -6.68 -4.45 -12.82
CA ALA A 171 -7.86 -3.86 -12.22
C ALA A 171 -9.02 -4.89 -12.18
N ALA A 172 -9.58 -5.15 -10.99
CA ALA A 172 -10.79 -5.98 -10.85
C ALA A 172 -12.02 -5.26 -11.45
N PRO A 173 -13.08 -5.99 -11.85
CA PRO A 173 -13.26 -7.41 -11.67
C PRO A 173 -12.56 -8.29 -12.71
N PHE A 174 -12.05 -9.43 -12.25
CA PHE A 174 -11.62 -10.54 -13.11
C PHE A 174 -12.85 -11.31 -13.58
N ARG A 175 -12.74 -12.00 -14.73
CA ARG A 175 -13.88 -12.70 -15.34
C ARG A 175 -13.49 -14.05 -15.91
N ASP A 176 -14.33 -15.05 -15.68
CA ASP A 176 -14.33 -16.31 -16.41
C ASP A 176 -15.77 -16.79 -16.57
N GLY A 177 -16.18 -17.07 -17.81
CA GLY A 177 -17.56 -17.39 -18.12
C GLY A 177 -18.54 -16.36 -17.53
N ARG A 178 -19.48 -16.83 -16.71
CA ARG A 178 -20.49 -16.02 -16.02
C ARG A 178 -19.98 -15.34 -14.75
N TRP A 179 -18.78 -15.68 -14.26
CA TRP A 179 -18.28 -15.21 -12.97
C TRP A 179 -17.56 -13.87 -13.06
N LEU A 180 -17.83 -13.02 -12.10
CA LEU A 180 -17.04 -11.82 -11.81
C LEU A 180 -16.42 -11.94 -10.41
N PHE A 181 -15.15 -11.56 -10.28
CA PHE A 181 -14.39 -11.68 -9.05
C PHE A 181 -13.60 -10.41 -8.73
N SER A 182 -13.53 -10.06 -7.45
CA SER A 182 -12.68 -9.01 -6.92
C SER A 182 -12.04 -9.44 -5.60
N HIS A 183 -10.80 -9.05 -5.39
CA HIS A 183 -10.04 -9.23 -4.16
C HIS A 183 -9.68 -7.87 -3.57
N ASN A 184 -10.10 -7.62 -2.33
CA ASN A 184 -9.62 -6.55 -1.47
C ASN A 184 -8.76 -7.15 -0.36
N GLY A 185 -7.46 -6.93 -0.43
CA GLY A 185 -6.50 -7.55 0.47
C GLY A 185 -5.09 -7.52 -0.09
N ALA A 186 -4.24 -8.36 0.45
CA ALA A 186 -2.89 -8.60 -0.07
C ALA A 186 -2.35 -9.96 0.40
N VAL A 187 -1.57 -10.61 -0.44
CA VAL A 187 -0.83 -11.84 -0.12
C VAL A 187 0.66 -11.57 -0.29
N ALA A 188 1.38 -11.50 0.82
CA ALA A 188 2.82 -11.34 0.79
C ALA A 188 3.50 -12.53 0.09
N ASP A 189 4.58 -12.27 -0.69
CA ASP A 189 5.31 -13.30 -1.45
C ASP A 189 4.39 -14.25 -2.25
N TRP A 190 3.34 -13.71 -2.84
CA TRP A 190 2.34 -14.47 -3.58
C TRP A 190 2.94 -15.30 -4.73
N THR A 191 4.06 -14.87 -5.33
CA THR A 191 4.77 -15.61 -6.38
C THR A 191 5.37 -16.94 -5.90
N ARG A 192 5.51 -17.13 -4.60
CA ARG A 192 5.97 -18.37 -3.94
C ARG A 192 4.85 -19.10 -3.22
N LEU A 193 3.62 -18.73 -3.48
CA LEU A 193 2.47 -19.42 -2.90
C LEU A 193 2.39 -20.84 -3.48
N PRO A 194 2.32 -21.91 -2.65
CA PRO A 194 2.03 -23.24 -3.15
C PRO A 194 0.66 -23.23 -3.84
N THR A 195 0.60 -23.66 -5.08
CA THR A 195 -0.65 -23.70 -5.84
C THR A 195 -0.75 -25.01 -6.61
N THR A 196 -1.97 -25.46 -6.82
CA THR A 196 -2.28 -26.64 -7.66
C THR A 196 -2.42 -26.27 -9.14
N LEU A 197 -2.22 -25.00 -9.51
CA LEU A 197 -2.24 -24.55 -10.90
C LEU A 197 -1.10 -25.19 -11.69
N THR A 198 -1.40 -25.55 -12.94
CA THR A 198 -0.39 -26.00 -13.90
C THR A 198 0.46 -24.81 -14.36
N SER A 199 1.64 -25.10 -14.95
CA SER A 199 2.48 -24.06 -15.54
C SER A 199 1.74 -23.28 -16.64
N ALA A 200 0.87 -23.93 -17.42
CA ALA A 200 0.07 -23.29 -18.45
C ALA A 200 -0.96 -22.31 -17.84
N GLU A 201 -1.66 -22.70 -16.78
CA GLU A 201 -2.61 -21.82 -16.07
C GLU A 201 -1.89 -20.64 -15.41
N THR A 202 -0.68 -20.85 -14.88
CA THR A 202 0.13 -19.77 -14.30
C THR A 202 0.61 -18.78 -15.37
N LEU A 203 0.96 -19.26 -16.56
CA LEU A 203 1.35 -18.39 -17.68
C LEU A 203 0.15 -17.66 -18.31
N ALA A 204 -1.06 -18.19 -18.15
CA ALA A 204 -2.30 -17.61 -18.65
C ALA A 204 -2.95 -16.59 -17.66
N LEU A 205 -2.28 -16.23 -16.56
CA LEU A 205 -2.79 -15.22 -15.64
C LEU A 205 -3.06 -13.90 -16.36
N GLU A 206 -4.22 -13.31 -16.12
CA GLU A 206 -4.64 -12.05 -16.76
C GLU A 206 -3.70 -10.89 -16.41
N SER A 207 -3.04 -10.94 -15.24
CA SER A 207 -2.01 -9.99 -14.81
C SER A 207 -1.02 -10.63 -13.84
N HIS A 208 0.14 -10.00 -13.67
CA HIS A 208 1.11 -10.42 -12.64
C HIS A 208 0.75 -9.76 -11.30
N SER A 209 -0.21 -10.35 -10.60
CA SER A 209 -0.70 -9.88 -9.30
C SER A 209 -1.21 -11.05 -8.45
N ASP A 210 -1.21 -10.85 -7.12
CA ASP A 210 -1.80 -11.79 -6.16
C ASP A 210 -3.29 -12.05 -6.47
N SER A 211 -4.03 -10.99 -6.80
CA SER A 211 -5.45 -11.09 -7.14
C SER A 211 -5.72 -11.94 -8.37
N ALA A 212 -4.88 -11.86 -9.41
CA ALA A 212 -4.99 -12.70 -10.59
C ALA A 212 -4.67 -14.17 -10.29
N LEU A 213 -3.68 -14.44 -9.45
CA LEU A 213 -3.36 -15.80 -8.99
C LEU A 213 -4.52 -16.41 -8.19
N LEU A 214 -5.05 -15.64 -7.22
CA LEU A 214 -6.21 -16.05 -6.42
C LEU A 214 -7.44 -16.32 -7.29
N TRP A 215 -7.65 -15.49 -8.31
CA TRP A 215 -8.70 -15.70 -9.28
C TRP A 215 -8.52 -17.00 -10.06
N ALA A 216 -7.33 -17.29 -10.57
CA ALA A 216 -7.07 -18.53 -11.30
C ALA A 216 -7.30 -19.77 -10.42
N MET A 217 -6.88 -19.73 -9.14
CA MET A 217 -7.13 -20.82 -8.18
C MET A 217 -8.64 -21.03 -7.95
N LEU A 218 -9.40 -19.95 -7.88
CA LEU A 218 -10.84 -19.98 -7.69
C LEU A 218 -11.58 -20.45 -8.95
N ALA A 219 -11.25 -19.88 -10.12
CA ALA A 219 -11.86 -20.22 -11.41
C ALA A 219 -11.70 -21.70 -11.75
N ARG A 220 -10.53 -22.27 -11.47
CA ARG A 220 -10.30 -23.73 -11.62
C ARG A 220 -11.28 -24.57 -10.80
N ARG A 221 -11.52 -24.20 -9.52
CA ARG A 221 -12.45 -24.90 -8.64
C ARG A 221 -13.90 -24.76 -9.11
N LEU A 222 -14.27 -23.56 -9.52
CA LEU A 222 -15.60 -23.29 -10.10
C LEU A 222 -15.82 -24.07 -11.39
N GLY A 223 -14.80 -24.16 -12.26
CA GLY A 223 -14.82 -24.98 -13.48
C GLY A 223 -14.93 -26.49 -13.20
N GLN A 224 -14.52 -26.95 -12.02
CA GLN A 224 -14.70 -28.32 -11.55
C GLN A 224 -16.08 -28.57 -10.91
N GLY A 225 -16.96 -27.54 -10.89
CA GLY A 225 -18.31 -27.64 -10.33
C GLY A 225 -18.39 -27.46 -8.82
N GLU A 226 -17.32 -27.01 -8.17
CA GLU A 226 -17.37 -26.71 -6.72
C GLU A 226 -18.31 -25.53 -6.46
N PRO A 227 -19.22 -25.61 -5.47
CA PRO A 227 -20.11 -24.50 -5.13
C PRO A 227 -19.31 -23.24 -4.73
N PRO A 228 -19.77 -22.01 -5.10
CA PRO A 228 -19.03 -20.75 -4.91
C PRO A 228 -18.51 -20.55 -3.49
N GLY A 229 -19.34 -20.79 -2.48
CA GLY A 229 -18.94 -20.69 -1.07
C GLY A 229 -17.89 -21.72 -0.65
N GLY A 230 -17.97 -22.94 -1.20
CA GLY A 230 -16.99 -24.01 -0.98
C GLY A 230 -15.64 -23.66 -1.59
N ALA A 231 -15.66 -23.21 -2.86
CA ALA A 231 -14.48 -22.80 -3.61
C ALA A 231 -13.74 -21.62 -2.92
N LEU A 232 -14.48 -20.57 -2.49
CA LEU A 232 -13.91 -19.46 -1.71
C LEU A 232 -13.28 -19.94 -0.41
N ALA A 233 -13.99 -20.76 0.38
CA ALA A 233 -13.49 -21.30 1.63
C ALA A 233 -12.25 -22.20 1.45
N ALA A 234 -12.17 -22.92 0.33
CA ALA A 234 -11.02 -23.78 0.01
C ALA A 234 -9.78 -22.94 -0.33
N VAL A 235 -9.92 -21.92 -1.19
CA VAL A 235 -8.82 -20.99 -1.54
C VAL A 235 -8.32 -20.26 -0.29
N ILE A 236 -9.22 -19.76 0.57
CA ILE A 236 -8.82 -19.10 1.84
C ILE A 236 -8.02 -20.06 2.72
N ARG A 237 -8.48 -21.30 2.91
CA ARG A 237 -7.75 -22.28 3.73
C ARG A 237 -6.36 -22.59 3.19
N GLU A 238 -6.24 -22.74 1.88
CA GLU A 238 -4.97 -23.01 1.20
C GLU A 238 -4.00 -21.83 1.35
N VAL A 239 -4.47 -20.61 1.05
CA VAL A 239 -3.66 -19.41 1.14
C VAL A 239 -3.31 -19.05 2.58
N ALA A 240 -4.27 -19.09 3.50
CA ALA A 240 -4.04 -18.76 4.91
C ALA A 240 -3.13 -19.77 5.62
N ALA A 241 -3.12 -21.04 5.19
CA ALA A 241 -2.17 -22.03 5.70
C ALA A 241 -0.73 -21.71 5.29
N ALA A 242 -0.53 -21.22 4.06
CA ALA A 242 0.78 -20.88 3.50
C ALA A 242 1.20 -19.43 3.85
N ARG A 243 0.24 -18.53 4.05
CA ARG A 243 0.43 -17.09 4.34
C ARG A 243 -0.58 -16.64 5.42
N PRO A 244 -0.29 -16.85 6.71
CA PRO A 244 -1.22 -16.57 7.80
C PRO A 244 -1.65 -15.10 7.92
N THR A 245 -0.85 -14.18 7.40
CA THR A 245 -1.11 -12.73 7.39
C THR A 245 -1.85 -12.25 6.14
N ALA A 246 -2.21 -13.17 5.23
CA ALA A 246 -2.96 -12.82 4.04
C ALA A 246 -4.33 -12.22 4.41
N ARG A 247 -4.67 -11.13 3.73
CA ARG A 247 -6.01 -10.55 3.79
C ARG A 247 -6.75 -10.95 2.53
N LEU A 248 -7.91 -11.58 2.70
CA LEU A 248 -8.60 -12.33 1.64
C LEU A 248 -10.08 -11.97 1.61
N ASN A 249 -10.39 -10.67 1.53
CA ASN A 249 -11.77 -10.23 1.32
C ASN A 249 -12.10 -10.39 -0.17
N PHE A 250 -12.90 -11.38 -0.48
CA PHE A 250 -13.34 -11.70 -1.83
C PHE A 250 -14.78 -11.25 -2.08
N LEU A 251 -15.06 -10.80 -3.29
CA LEU A 251 -16.40 -10.70 -3.84
C LEU A 251 -16.45 -11.53 -5.13
N LEU A 252 -17.43 -12.42 -5.20
CA LEU A 252 -17.72 -13.27 -6.34
C LEU A 252 -19.21 -13.20 -6.66
N THR A 253 -19.58 -13.03 -7.92
CA THR A 253 -20.97 -13.08 -8.35
C THR A 253 -21.13 -13.76 -9.71
N ASP A 254 -22.27 -14.39 -9.92
CA ASP A 254 -22.71 -14.95 -11.20
C ASP A 254 -23.93 -14.18 -11.77
N GLY A 255 -24.23 -13.00 -11.20
CA GLY A 255 -25.37 -12.20 -11.58
C GLY A 255 -26.67 -12.50 -10.80
N ARG A 256 -26.71 -13.57 -10.02
CA ARG A 256 -27.86 -13.96 -9.17
C ARG A 256 -27.52 -14.09 -7.70
N THR A 257 -26.29 -14.50 -7.43
CA THR A 257 -25.77 -14.70 -6.07
C THR A 257 -24.52 -13.86 -5.86
N ILE A 258 -24.31 -13.44 -4.61
CA ILE A 258 -23.04 -12.89 -4.14
C ILE A 258 -22.49 -13.87 -3.11
N ALA A 259 -21.29 -14.38 -3.36
CA ALA A 259 -20.48 -15.07 -2.37
C ALA A 259 -19.31 -14.16 -1.99
N ALA A 260 -19.17 -13.84 -0.72
CA ALA A 260 -18.19 -12.89 -0.24
C ALA A 260 -17.49 -13.38 1.03
N THR A 261 -16.28 -12.91 1.28
CA THR A 261 -15.55 -13.25 2.49
C THR A 261 -15.04 -12.01 3.20
N ALA A 262 -15.24 -11.95 4.52
CA ALA A 262 -14.54 -11.05 5.42
C ALA A 262 -13.37 -11.81 6.01
N TYR A 263 -12.14 -11.50 5.64
CA TYR A 263 -10.93 -12.15 6.12
C TYR A 263 -9.75 -11.16 6.20
N GLY A 264 -9.65 -10.48 7.32
CA GLY A 264 -8.60 -9.51 7.62
C GLY A 264 -8.94 -8.05 7.30
N ASP A 265 -9.99 -7.78 6.52
CA ASP A 265 -10.50 -6.44 6.23
C ASP A 265 -12.01 -6.36 6.47
N THR A 266 -12.56 -5.13 6.52
CA THR A 266 -13.99 -4.90 6.74
C THR A 266 -14.83 -5.33 5.54
N LEU A 267 -16.01 -5.86 5.82
CA LEU A 267 -17.05 -6.15 4.84
C LEU A 267 -18.43 -5.85 5.47
N TRP A 268 -19.29 -5.24 4.70
CA TRP A 268 -20.61 -4.82 5.12
C TRP A 268 -21.66 -5.26 4.11
N TYR A 269 -22.90 -5.43 4.56
CA TYR A 269 -24.00 -5.67 3.65
C TYR A 269 -25.25 -4.89 4.08
N ARG A 270 -26.09 -4.59 3.11
CA ARG A 270 -27.41 -3.99 3.27
C ARG A 270 -28.42 -4.74 2.41
N THR A 271 -29.60 -5.00 2.97
CA THR A 271 -30.71 -5.65 2.26
C THR A 271 -31.90 -4.71 2.17
N ALA A 272 -32.66 -4.84 1.09
CA ALA A 272 -34.00 -4.28 0.94
C ALA A 272 -34.85 -5.29 0.14
N PRO A 273 -36.18 -5.13 0.05
CA PRO A 273 -37.01 -6.07 -0.67
C PRO A 273 -36.50 -6.35 -2.08
N GLY A 274 -36.17 -7.60 -2.35
CA GLY A 274 -35.69 -8.05 -3.65
C GLY A 274 -34.27 -7.61 -4.03
N GLN A 275 -33.45 -7.09 -3.10
CA GLN A 275 -32.08 -6.66 -3.41
C GLN A 275 -31.11 -6.83 -2.24
N VAL A 276 -29.83 -7.00 -2.58
CA VAL A 276 -28.72 -7.03 -1.64
C VAL A 276 -27.52 -6.27 -2.20
N LEU A 277 -26.86 -5.52 -1.33
CA LEU A 277 -25.63 -4.80 -1.60
C LEU A 277 -24.59 -5.24 -0.59
N VAL A 278 -23.40 -5.62 -1.07
CA VAL A 278 -22.24 -6.02 -0.24
C VAL A 278 -21.08 -5.10 -0.61
N ALA A 279 -20.42 -4.48 0.38
CA ALA A 279 -19.36 -3.50 0.14
C ALA A 279 -18.28 -3.56 1.20
N SER A 280 -17.09 -3.07 0.88
CA SER A 280 -15.97 -2.93 1.83
C SER A 280 -16.31 -2.04 3.01
N GLU A 281 -17.15 -1.02 2.80
CA GLU A 281 -17.66 -0.11 3.82
C GLU A 281 -19.01 0.50 3.40
N PRO A 282 -19.83 1.00 4.34
CA PRO A 282 -21.09 1.65 4.04
C PRO A 282 -20.97 2.85 3.10
N ASP A 283 -21.99 3.09 2.30
CA ASP A 283 -22.07 4.20 1.35
C ASP A 283 -22.83 5.43 1.88
N ASP A 284 -23.17 5.44 3.17
CA ASP A 284 -23.93 6.49 3.88
C ASP A 284 -25.31 6.82 3.26
N ALA A 285 -25.75 6.00 2.29
CA ALA A 285 -27.12 6.09 1.79
C ALA A 285 -28.13 5.53 2.82
N PRO A 286 -29.41 5.96 2.79
CA PRO A 286 -30.43 5.46 3.72
C PRO A 286 -30.57 3.94 3.69
N GLY A 287 -30.61 3.33 4.88
CA GLY A 287 -30.76 1.89 5.09
C GLY A 287 -29.82 1.38 6.18
N GLU A 288 -30.18 0.24 6.76
CA GLU A 288 -29.39 -0.36 7.82
C GLU A 288 -28.27 -1.21 7.25
N TRP A 289 -27.03 -0.85 7.56
CA TRP A 289 -25.84 -1.61 7.21
C TRP A 289 -25.44 -2.55 8.35
N HIS A 290 -25.13 -3.79 8.00
CA HIS A 290 -24.69 -4.82 8.92
C HIS A 290 -23.24 -5.20 8.63
N GLU A 291 -22.40 -5.21 9.65
CA GLU A 291 -21.01 -5.67 9.51
C GLU A 291 -20.94 -7.20 9.43
N VAL A 292 -20.15 -7.72 8.51
CA VAL A 292 -19.86 -9.14 8.41
C VAL A 292 -18.71 -9.46 9.37
N PRO A 293 -18.90 -10.39 10.35
CA PRO A 293 -17.83 -10.75 11.26
C PRO A 293 -16.58 -11.24 10.52
N ASP A 294 -15.40 -10.85 11.01
CA ASP A 294 -14.13 -11.34 10.45
C ASP A 294 -14.08 -12.87 10.40
N ARG A 295 -13.35 -13.43 9.45
CA ARG A 295 -13.25 -14.86 9.17
C ARG A 295 -14.60 -15.52 8.90
N SER A 296 -15.43 -14.85 8.11
CA SER A 296 -16.75 -15.34 7.73
C SER A 296 -16.94 -15.33 6.21
N LEU A 297 -17.70 -16.31 5.74
CA LEU A 297 -18.26 -16.39 4.39
C LEU A 297 -19.68 -15.86 4.42
N LEU A 298 -19.98 -14.92 3.54
CA LEU A 298 -21.33 -14.42 3.29
C LEU A 298 -21.85 -15.00 1.97
N LEU A 299 -23.04 -15.56 2.00
CA LEU A 299 -23.78 -15.97 0.79
C LEU A 299 -25.09 -15.17 0.75
N ALA A 300 -25.28 -14.41 -0.31
CA ALA A 300 -26.41 -13.52 -0.46
C ALA A 300 -27.12 -13.72 -1.79
N THR A 301 -28.44 -13.63 -1.75
CA THR A 301 -29.35 -13.59 -2.89
C THR A 301 -30.39 -12.51 -2.66
N THR A 302 -31.22 -12.23 -3.63
CA THR A 302 -32.37 -11.30 -3.46
C THR A 302 -33.39 -11.74 -2.40
N SER A 303 -33.32 -13.03 -1.97
CA SER A 303 -34.21 -13.60 -0.95
C SER A 303 -33.62 -13.62 0.47
N GLY A 304 -32.34 -13.34 0.64
CA GLY A 304 -31.72 -13.28 1.98
C GLY A 304 -30.21 -13.43 2.01
N VAL A 305 -29.66 -13.25 3.21
CA VAL A 305 -28.22 -13.34 3.51
C VAL A 305 -27.96 -14.43 4.55
N ARG A 306 -26.93 -15.22 4.31
CA ARG A 306 -26.43 -16.23 5.25
C ARG A 306 -24.94 -16.02 5.51
N ILE A 307 -24.55 -15.93 6.79
CA ILE A 307 -23.16 -15.78 7.22
C ILE A 307 -22.72 -17.10 7.87
N ILE A 308 -21.55 -17.60 7.45
CA ILE A 308 -20.99 -18.89 7.88
C ILE A 308 -19.57 -18.63 8.37
N PRO A 309 -19.22 -18.94 9.63
CA PRO A 309 -17.85 -18.82 10.11
C PRO A 309 -16.88 -19.71 9.31
N LEU A 310 -15.79 -19.14 8.82
CA LEU A 310 -14.68 -19.85 8.21
C LEU A 310 -13.81 -20.41 9.34
N ARG A 311 -14.09 -21.65 9.73
CA ARG A 311 -13.28 -22.34 10.76
C ARG A 311 -11.87 -22.56 10.19
N SER A 312 -10.86 -22.00 10.84
CA SER A 312 -9.47 -22.44 10.65
C SER A 312 -9.39 -23.96 10.91
N PRO A 313 -8.61 -24.73 10.14
CA PRO A 313 -8.40 -26.14 10.46
C PRO A 313 -7.93 -26.23 11.90
N ARG A 314 -8.67 -26.98 12.74
CA ARG A 314 -8.17 -27.30 14.08
C ARG A 314 -6.87 -28.04 13.89
N PRO A 315 -5.74 -27.61 14.48
CA PRO A 315 -4.57 -28.45 14.51
C PRO A 315 -4.97 -29.76 15.19
N HIS A 316 -4.57 -30.90 14.64
CA HIS A 316 -4.70 -32.19 15.28
C HIS A 316 -4.18 -32.04 16.71
N ARG A 317 -5.04 -32.33 17.69
CA ARG A 317 -4.76 -32.32 19.11
C ARG A 317 -3.63 -33.35 19.35
N LYS A 318 -2.38 -32.87 19.32
CA LYS A 318 -1.30 -33.48 20.06
C LYS A 318 -1.48 -33.03 21.50
N GLU A 319 -1.25 -33.94 22.42
CA GLU A 319 -1.34 -33.75 23.88
C GLU A 319 -0.66 -32.45 24.34
N PRO A 320 -1.07 -31.84 25.46
CA PRO A 320 -0.67 -30.50 25.83
C PRO A 320 0.82 -30.46 26.17
N HIS A 321 1.61 -29.91 25.23
CA HIS A 321 2.87 -29.31 25.61
C HIS A 321 2.57 -27.93 26.24
N PRO A 322 3.40 -27.48 27.19
CA PRO A 322 3.17 -26.25 27.95
C PRO A 322 3.02 -25.07 26.96
N MET A 323 2.10 -24.17 27.26
CA MET A 323 1.75 -22.99 26.50
C MET A 323 3.01 -22.31 25.90
N THR A 324 3.16 -22.37 24.57
CA THR A 324 4.20 -21.61 23.88
C THR A 324 3.76 -20.15 23.93
N GLU A 325 4.41 -19.35 24.76
CA GLU A 325 4.27 -17.90 24.75
C GLU A 325 4.40 -17.38 23.31
N SER A 326 3.51 -16.48 22.91
CA SER A 326 3.62 -15.80 21.60
C SER A 326 5.04 -15.24 21.45
N ARG A 327 5.73 -15.59 20.35
CA ARG A 327 7.09 -15.13 20.10
C ARG A 327 7.18 -13.63 19.83
N LEU A 328 6.07 -13.02 19.38
CA LEU A 328 5.89 -11.59 19.27
C LEU A 328 5.06 -11.11 20.45
N THR A 329 5.60 -10.17 21.21
CA THR A 329 4.87 -9.38 22.19
C THR A 329 4.95 -7.92 21.76
N LEU A 330 3.81 -7.23 21.75
CA LEU A 330 3.75 -5.78 21.56
C LEU A 330 3.29 -5.16 22.89
N ARG A 331 4.09 -4.23 23.40
CA ARG A 331 3.77 -3.43 24.59
C ARG A 331 3.60 -1.99 24.17
N ASP A 332 2.44 -1.42 24.47
CA ASP A 332 2.22 0.03 24.31
C ASP A 332 2.49 0.71 25.65
N ARG A 333 3.46 1.64 25.66
CA ARG A 333 3.85 2.44 26.82
C ARG A 333 3.48 3.92 26.67
N LEU A 334 2.91 4.29 25.52
CA LEU A 334 2.46 5.67 25.33
C LEU A 334 1.17 5.91 26.13
N PRO A 335 1.06 7.02 26.85
CA PRO A 335 -0.19 7.40 27.50
C PRO A 335 -1.35 7.50 26.52
N ALA A 336 -2.57 7.19 26.96
CA ALA A 336 -3.75 7.42 26.13
C ALA A 336 -3.82 8.90 25.70
N GLY A 337 -3.97 9.15 24.40
CA GLY A 337 -3.97 10.51 23.84
C GLY A 337 -2.59 11.10 23.57
N PHE A 338 -1.50 10.36 23.83
CA PHE A 338 -0.12 10.86 23.69
C PHE A 338 0.13 11.60 22.38
N PHE A 339 -0.26 11.02 21.24
CA PHE A 339 -0.05 11.65 19.94
C PHE A 339 -0.75 13.01 19.83
N THR A 340 -2.00 13.08 20.25
CA THR A 340 -2.77 14.34 20.21
C THR A 340 -2.18 15.39 21.14
N ASP A 341 -1.84 15.02 22.37
CA ASP A 341 -1.32 15.94 23.37
C ASP A 341 0.11 16.40 23.04
N SER A 342 0.96 15.49 22.56
CA SER A 342 2.31 15.80 22.10
C SER A 342 2.29 16.72 20.88
N LEU A 343 1.43 16.42 19.89
CA LEU A 343 1.26 17.26 18.70
C LEU A 343 0.78 18.68 19.07
N ARG A 344 -0.21 18.77 19.94
CA ARG A 344 -0.72 20.06 20.46
C ARG A 344 0.38 20.88 21.13
N THR A 345 1.16 20.23 21.97
CA THR A 345 2.27 20.87 22.70
C THR A 345 3.35 21.36 21.74
N ASP A 346 3.79 20.50 20.81
CA ASP A 346 4.83 20.84 19.85
C ASP A 346 4.40 21.97 18.90
N VAL A 347 3.13 21.97 18.48
CA VAL A 347 2.58 23.02 17.61
C VAL A 347 2.46 24.35 18.35
N LEU A 348 1.93 24.36 19.59
CA LEU A 348 1.84 25.58 20.40
C LEU A 348 3.22 26.19 20.67
N GLN A 349 4.19 25.36 21.03
CA GLN A 349 5.55 25.81 21.29
C GLN A 349 6.26 26.22 19.99
N GLY A 350 6.19 25.39 18.96
CA GLY A 350 6.96 25.59 17.74
C GLY A 350 6.45 26.71 16.85
N LEU A 351 5.13 26.85 16.69
CA LEU A 351 4.54 27.93 15.89
C LEU A 351 4.40 29.24 16.65
N GLY A 352 4.40 29.20 18.00
CA GLY A 352 4.35 30.38 18.87
C GLY A 352 5.68 31.11 19.05
N THR A 353 6.80 30.55 18.56
CA THR A 353 8.16 31.09 18.73
C THR A 353 8.73 31.64 17.41
N THR A 354 9.82 32.42 17.53
CA THR A 354 10.60 32.89 16.38
C THR A 354 12.07 32.54 16.61
N PRO A 355 12.72 31.78 15.73
CA PRO A 355 12.18 31.19 14.48
C PRO A 355 11.16 30.09 14.76
N ARG A 356 10.19 29.93 13.84
CA ARG A 356 9.17 28.86 13.94
C ARG A 356 9.79 27.50 13.67
N THR A 357 9.36 26.50 14.43
CA THR A 357 9.88 25.13 14.29
C THR A 357 8.79 24.08 14.50
N LEU A 358 8.98 22.91 13.90
CA LEU A 358 8.23 21.69 14.22
C LEU A 358 9.20 20.52 14.28
N PRO A 359 9.01 19.55 15.19
CA PRO A 359 9.87 18.38 15.25
C PRO A 359 9.58 17.40 14.12
N PRO A 360 10.60 16.69 13.58
CA PRO A 360 10.49 15.81 12.41
C PRO A 360 9.66 14.55 12.67
N LYS A 361 9.40 14.17 13.91
CA LYS A 361 8.56 13.00 14.24
C LYS A 361 7.17 13.06 13.59
N TRP A 362 6.65 14.25 13.30
CA TRP A 362 5.34 14.46 12.68
C TRP A 362 5.32 14.26 11.16
N PHE A 363 6.47 14.01 10.54
CA PHE A 363 6.50 13.56 9.13
C PHE A 363 5.95 12.15 8.96
N TYR A 364 6.15 11.26 9.96
CA TYR A 364 6.06 9.81 9.85
C TYR A 364 4.67 9.23 10.12
N ASP A 365 3.61 9.90 9.58
CA ASP A 365 2.36 9.18 9.37
C ASP A 365 2.53 8.15 8.23
N LYS A 366 1.46 7.45 7.87
CA LYS A 366 1.55 6.44 6.81
C LYS A 366 2.10 7.00 5.50
N ARG A 367 1.57 8.17 5.04
CA ARG A 367 2.04 8.82 3.81
C ARG A 367 3.50 9.21 3.90
N GLY A 368 3.89 9.81 5.00
CA GLY A 368 5.28 10.22 5.22
C GLY A 368 6.24 9.03 5.30
N SER A 369 5.84 7.93 5.92
CA SER A 369 6.64 6.70 5.96
C SER A 369 6.83 6.12 4.55
N ASP A 370 5.77 6.12 3.71
CA ASP A 370 5.85 5.67 2.32
C ASP A 370 6.77 6.60 1.47
N LEU A 371 6.72 7.92 1.72
CA LEU A 371 7.63 8.88 1.08
C LEU A 371 9.08 8.70 1.54
N PHE A 372 9.31 8.46 2.83
CA PHE A 372 10.66 8.19 3.34
C PHE A 372 11.25 6.91 2.74
N GLU A 373 10.46 5.85 2.59
CA GLU A 373 10.90 4.64 1.88
C GLU A 373 11.30 4.94 0.41
N GLN A 374 10.63 5.88 -0.26
CA GLN A 374 11.05 6.33 -1.59
C GLN A 374 12.35 7.12 -1.52
N ILE A 375 12.50 8.04 -0.55
CA ILE A 375 13.73 8.81 -0.32
C ILE A 375 14.93 7.87 -0.17
N THR A 376 14.80 6.79 0.60
CA THR A 376 15.91 5.84 0.81
C THR A 376 16.42 5.18 -0.47
N ARG A 377 15.64 5.22 -1.56
CA ARG A 377 15.98 4.65 -2.88
C ARG A 377 16.56 5.67 -3.85
N LEU A 378 16.46 6.98 -3.53
CA LEU A 378 16.97 8.05 -4.40
C LEU A 378 18.50 7.98 -4.54
N PRO A 379 19.04 8.26 -5.74
CA PRO A 379 20.48 8.30 -5.95
C PRO A 379 21.19 9.32 -5.06
N GLU A 380 20.53 10.45 -4.78
CA GLU A 380 21.03 11.55 -3.97
C GLU A 380 21.10 11.18 -2.49
N TYR A 381 20.14 10.38 -1.98
CA TYR A 381 20.08 9.99 -0.57
C TYR A 381 21.04 8.83 -0.26
N TYR A 382 22.32 9.15 -0.09
CA TYR A 382 23.39 8.18 0.18
C TYR A 382 23.39 7.55 1.58
N PRO A 383 22.82 8.17 2.68
CA PRO A 383 23.03 7.69 4.05
C PRO A 383 22.59 6.23 4.25
N THR A 384 21.44 5.84 3.73
CA THR A 384 20.93 4.46 3.84
C THR A 384 21.89 3.46 3.20
N ARG A 385 22.41 3.76 1.99
CA ARG A 385 23.35 2.85 1.28
C ARG A 385 24.71 2.80 1.95
N ALA A 386 25.20 3.93 2.47
CA ALA A 386 26.48 4.00 3.16
C ALA A 386 26.45 3.18 4.47
N GLU A 387 25.40 3.33 5.28
CA GLU A 387 25.21 2.54 6.50
C GLU A 387 25.05 1.04 6.18
N GLN A 388 24.26 0.70 5.15
CA GLN A 388 24.09 -0.69 4.72
C GLN A 388 25.41 -1.31 4.25
N GLU A 389 26.27 -0.55 3.54
CA GLU A 389 27.62 -0.98 3.14
C GLU A 389 28.48 -1.34 4.35
N ILE A 390 28.47 -0.48 5.38
CA ILE A 390 29.23 -0.74 6.61
C ILE A 390 28.70 -1.97 7.33
N LEU A 391 27.38 -2.05 7.53
CA LEU A 391 26.72 -3.19 8.17
C LEU A 391 27.02 -4.50 7.44
N THR A 392 26.91 -4.52 6.11
CA THR A 392 27.24 -5.72 5.32
C THR A 392 28.65 -6.24 5.56
N ARG A 393 29.63 -5.33 5.71
CA ARG A 393 31.02 -5.71 5.94
C ARG A 393 31.31 -6.03 7.40
N ARG A 394 30.63 -5.38 8.36
CA ARG A 394 31.02 -5.35 9.77
C ARG A 394 30.07 -6.07 10.71
N ALA A 395 28.87 -6.48 10.27
CA ALA A 395 27.95 -7.19 11.14
C ALA A 395 28.54 -8.45 11.78
N PRO A 396 29.34 -9.30 11.08
CA PRO A 396 30.02 -10.43 11.72
C PRO A 396 31.01 -10.02 12.81
N GLU A 397 31.79 -8.93 12.58
CA GLU A 397 32.73 -8.38 13.57
C GLU A 397 31.98 -7.83 14.78
N ILE A 398 30.87 -7.07 14.54
CA ILE A 398 30.01 -6.53 15.58
C ILE A 398 29.43 -7.68 16.43
N ALA A 399 28.93 -8.73 15.80
CA ALA A 399 28.37 -9.88 16.50
C ALA A 399 29.43 -10.61 17.36
N ALA A 400 30.64 -10.79 16.83
CA ALA A 400 31.75 -11.45 17.53
C ALA A 400 32.21 -10.66 18.77
N VAL A 401 32.26 -9.33 18.66
CA VAL A 401 32.75 -8.45 19.73
C VAL A 401 31.68 -8.29 20.83
N THR A 402 30.39 -8.10 20.44
CA THR A 402 29.32 -7.80 21.38
C THR A 402 28.72 -9.04 22.02
N ARG A 403 28.67 -10.16 21.30
CA ARG A 403 28.05 -11.42 21.72
C ARG A 403 26.65 -11.20 22.33
N ALA A 404 25.92 -10.22 21.83
CA ALA A 404 24.66 -9.77 22.42
C ALA A 404 23.62 -10.90 22.45
N ALA A 405 22.96 -11.03 23.59
CA ALA A 405 21.80 -11.90 23.77
C ALA A 405 20.50 -11.19 23.37
N THR A 406 20.47 -9.86 23.47
CA THR A 406 19.37 -9.02 23.06
C THR A 406 19.88 -7.92 22.12
N LEU A 407 19.21 -7.76 20.97
CA LEU A 407 19.35 -6.59 20.10
C LEU A 407 18.17 -5.65 20.38
N VAL A 408 18.45 -4.47 20.88
CA VAL A 408 17.47 -3.39 21.05
C VAL A 408 17.67 -2.39 19.93
N GLU A 409 16.63 -1.93 19.27
CA GLU A 409 16.73 -0.92 18.21
C GLU A 409 15.79 0.24 18.48
N LEU A 410 16.34 1.45 18.51
CA LEU A 410 15.60 2.69 18.67
C LEU A 410 15.23 3.27 17.30
N GLY A 411 13.93 3.54 17.08
CA GLY A 411 13.43 4.02 15.79
C GLY A 411 13.57 2.94 14.70
N SER A 412 13.04 1.75 14.97
CA SER A 412 13.29 0.56 14.12
C SER A 412 12.68 0.66 12.74
N GLY A 413 11.57 1.41 12.57
CA GLY A 413 10.85 1.50 11.31
C GLY A 413 10.57 0.12 10.69
N SER A 414 10.96 -0.08 9.42
CA SER A 414 10.80 -1.36 8.70
C SER A 414 11.83 -2.45 9.07
N SER A 415 12.80 -2.17 9.93
CA SER A 415 13.88 -3.09 10.38
C SER A 415 14.67 -3.77 9.25
N ARG A 416 14.69 -3.22 8.04
CA ARG A 416 15.35 -3.85 6.87
C ARG A 416 16.87 -3.96 7.05
N LYS A 417 17.51 -2.88 7.51
CA LYS A 417 18.98 -2.85 7.73
C LYS A 417 19.39 -3.73 8.91
N THR A 418 18.53 -3.82 9.90
CA THR A 418 18.72 -4.57 11.12
C THR A 418 18.83 -6.07 10.87
N ARG A 419 18.27 -6.58 9.76
CA ARG A 419 18.42 -7.98 9.35
C ARG A 419 19.87 -8.40 9.22
N LEU A 420 20.77 -7.53 8.78
CA LEU A 420 22.22 -7.82 8.72
C LEU A 420 22.81 -8.10 10.11
N LEU A 421 22.35 -7.38 11.14
CA LEU A 421 22.75 -7.64 12.53
C LEU A 421 22.09 -8.90 13.09
N LEU A 422 20.79 -9.10 12.80
CA LEU A 422 20.05 -10.29 13.22
C LEU A 422 20.69 -11.56 12.65
N ASP A 423 21.04 -11.57 11.37
CA ASP A 423 21.71 -12.68 10.69
C ASP A 423 23.06 -13.00 11.34
N ALA A 424 23.89 -11.97 11.55
CA ALA A 424 25.22 -12.14 12.13
C ALA A 424 25.18 -12.61 13.59
N LEU A 425 24.31 -12.03 14.43
CA LEU A 425 24.15 -12.39 15.83
C LEU A 425 23.52 -13.79 15.99
N THR A 426 22.58 -14.15 15.10
CA THR A 426 21.97 -15.49 15.06
C THR A 426 23.01 -16.54 14.66
N ALA A 427 23.81 -16.25 13.61
CA ALA A 427 24.92 -17.12 13.20
C ALA A 427 25.97 -17.29 14.29
N GLY A 428 26.21 -16.23 15.09
CA GLY A 428 27.07 -16.28 16.28
C GLY A 428 26.50 -17.10 17.44
N GLY A 429 25.22 -17.50 17.37
CA GLY A 429 24.54 -18.36 18.34
C GLY A 429 24.23 -17.69 19.68
N THR A 430 24.38 -16.38 19.81
CA THR A 430 24.16 -15.65 21.07
C THR A 430 22.78 -15.00 21.16
N LEU A 431 22.22 -14.54 20.07
CA LEU A 431 20.95 -13.81 20.03
C LEU A 431 19.78 -14.69 20.49
N ARG A 432 18.97 -14.14 21.38
CA ARG A 432 17.74 -14.76 21.90
C ARG A 432 16.52 -13.86 21.76
N ARG A 433 16.73 -12.54 21.73
CA ARG A 433 15.66 -11.54 21.70
C ARG A 433 16.00 -10.38 20.75
N TYR A 434 14.98 -9.91 20.07
CA TYR A 434 14.97 -8.63 19.37
C TYR A 434 13.91 -7.74 19.99
N SER A 435 14.29 -6.53 20.37
CA SER A 435 13.44 -5.57 21.07
C SER A 435 13.42 -4.25 20.27
N PRO A 436 12.61 -4.16 19.19
CA PRO A 436 12.43 -2.91 18.46
C PRO A 436 11.56 -1.94 19.26
N LEU A 437 11.95 -0.67 19.24
CA LEU A 437 11.22 0.44 19.84
C LEU A 437 10.94 1.49 18.77
N ASP A 438 9.66 1.88 18.64
CA ASP A 438 9.20 2.89 17.69
C ASP A 438 7.90 3.52 18.20
N VAL A 439 7.57 4.70 17.72
CA VAL A 439 6.29 5.35 18.01
C VAL A 439 5.12 4.76 17.22
N SER A 440 5.40 4.07 16.13
CA SER A 440 4.41 3.47 15.22
C SER A 440 4.10 2.02 15.59
N ALA A 441 2.96 1.78 16.23
CA ALA A 441 2.49 0.42 16.57
C ALA A 441 2.35 -0.46 15.32
N SER A 442 1.80 0.08 14.23
CA SER A 442 1.59 -0.68 12.98
C SER A 442 2.90 -1.09 12.31
N ALA A 443 3.92 -0.22 12.32
CA ALA A 443 5.25 -0.56 11.78
C ALA A 443 5.91 -1.66 12.62
N LEU A 444 5.80 -1.58 13.95
CA LEU A 444 6.33 -2.60 14.86
C LEU A 444 5.64 -3.95 14.71
N GLU A 445 4.32 -3.98 14.55
CA GLU A 445 3.57 -5.22 14.31
C GLU A 445 4.01 -5.88 13.00
N GLU A 446 4.02 -5.12 11.90
CA GLU A 446 4.38 -5.64 10.58
C GLU A 446 5.84 -6.14 10.56
N ALA A 447 6.78 -5.35 11.06
CA ALA A 447 8.19 -5.73 11.14
C ALA A 447 8.41 -6.92 12.09
N GLY A 448 7.76 -6.92 13.26
CA GLY A 448 7.85 -7.97 14.26
C GLY A 448 7.34 -9.32 13.76
N GLU A 449 6.19 -9.32 13.07
CA GLU A 449 5.65 -10.53 12.44
C GLU A 449 6.58 -11.08 11.35
N ALA A 450 7.12 -10.19 10.51
CA ALA A 450 8.08 -10.58 9.48
C ALA A 450 9.35 -11.21 10.08
N ILE A 451 9.88 -10.62 11.15
CA ILE A 451 11.07 -11.13 11.84
C ILE A 451 10.78 -12.47 12.54
N CYS A 452 9.65 -12.61 13.23
CA CYS A 452 9.25 -13.89 13.84
C CYS A 452 9.11 -15.01 12.81
N ARG A 453 8.74 -14.68 11.59
CA ARG A 453 8.63 -15.64 10.48
C ARG A 453 10.00 -16.08 9.98
N ASP A 454 10.91 -15.12 9.81
CA ASP A 454 12.22 -15.36 9.22
C ASP A 454 13.24 -15.93 10.22
N TYR A 455 13.04 -15.68 11.54
CA TYR A 455 13.88 -16.14 12.64
C TYR A 455 13.06 -17.00 13.64
N PRO A 456 12.87 -18.29 13.38
CA PRO A 456 11.95 -19.14 14.16
C PRO A 456 12.30 -19.26 15.65
N ASP A 457 13.57 -19.13 16.02
CA ASP A 457 14.07 -19.29 17.40
C ASP A 457 14.17 -17.95 18.14
N LEU A 458 13.89 -16.83 17.47
CA LEU A 458 14.02 -15.49 18.03
C LEU A 458 12.70 -15.07 18.68
N ARG A 459 12.78 -14.49 19.88
CA ARG A 459 11.67 -13.77 20.51
C ARG A 459 11.72 -12.31 20.12
N VAL A 460 10.58 -11.75 19.74
CA VAL A 460 10.44 -10.32 19.40
C VAL A 460 9.58 -9.65 20.47
N ALA A 461 10.17 -8.67 21.17
CA ALA A 461 9.52 -7.88 22.20
C ALA A 461 9.43 -6.42 21.74
N ALA A 462 8.47 -6.13 20.87
CA ALA A 462 8.26 -4.79 20.33
C ALA A 462 7.64 -3.85 21.38
N THR A 463 8.11 -2.62 21.45
CA THR A 463 7.62 -1.61 22.36
C THR A 463 7.24 -0.33 21.63
N VAL A 464 5.98 0.07 21.76
CA VAL A 464 5.50 1.38 21.28
C VAL A 464 5.85 2.40 22.35
N ALA A 465 6.84 3.25 22.08
CA ALA A 465 7.29 4.30 22.99
C ALA A 465 7.99 5.43 22.23
N ASP A 466 8.03 6.58 22.84
CA ASP A 466 8.87 7.71 22.40
C ASP A 466 10.22 7.61 23.13
N PHE A 467 11.26 7.20 22.40
CA PHE A 467 12.60 7.01 22.97
C PHE A 467 13.25 8.32 23.47
N GLU A 468 12.70 9.47 23.12
CA GLU A 468 13.14 10.75 23.69
C GLU A 468 12.71 10.88 25.15
N HIS A 469 11.65 10.19 25.56
CA HIS A 469 11.06 10.26 26.89
C HIS A 469 11.16 8.95 27.70
N ASP A 470 11.11 7.80 27.03
CA ASP A 470 11.15 6.49 27.69
C ASP A 470 11.89 5.45 26.83
N LEU A 471 13.08 5.09 27.26
CA LEU A 471 13.92 4.11 26.57
C LEU A 471 13.46 2.64 26.76
N ALA A 472 12.59 2.36 27.74
CA ALA A 472 12.01 1.05 28.00
C ALA A 472 13.02 -0.11 28.14
N LEU A 473 14.25 0.14 28.57
CA LEU A 473 15.35 -0.84 28.57
C LEU A 473 15.42 -1.73 29.82
N SER A 474 14.67 -1.44 30.87
CA SER A 474 14.83 -2.04 32.20
C SER A 474 14.57 -3.54 32.27
N ASP A 475 13.75 -4.09 31.36
CA ASP A 475 13.30 -5.49 31.41
C ASP A 475 14.04 -6.40 30.39
N GLU A 476 15.04 -5.89 29.69
CA GLU A 476 15.70 -6.62 28.63
C GLU A 476 16.93 -7.40 29.16
N PRO A 477 17.02 -8.72 28.88
CA PRO A 477 18.16 -9.52 29.32
C PRO A 477 19.44 -9.13 28.59
N GLY A 478 20.55 -8.99 29.34
CA GLY A 478 21.86 -8.68 28.79
C GLY A 478 22.69 -9.93 28.42
N PRO A 479 23.84 -9.77 27.74
CA PRO A 479 24.35 -8.49 27.19
C PRO A 479 23.49 -7.97 26.06
N ARG A 480 23.32 -6.64 26.02
CA ARG A 480 22.49 -5.95 25.04
C ARG A 480 23.34 -5.21 24.00
N LEU A 481 22.93 -5.29 22.74
CA LEU A 481 23.39 -4.39 21.70
C LEU A 481 22.26 -3.38 21.45
N LEU A 482 22.46 -2.13 21.83
CA LEU A 482 21.53 -1.05 21.56
C LEU A 482 21.90 -0.41 20.23
N ALA A 483 21.10 -0.58 19.20
CA ALA A 483 21.29 -0.02 17.88
C ALA A 483 20.47 1.27 17.72
N PHE A 484 21.14 2.36 17.35
CA PHE A 484 20.54 3.63 16.98
C PHE A 484 21.08 4.04 15.61
N LEU A 485 20.37 3.64 14.57
CA LEU A 485 20.82 3.66 13.19
C LEU A 485 20.20 4.85 12.41
N GLY A 486 20.60 5.00 11.13
CA GLY A 486 20.02 6.00 10.23
C GLY A 486 20.51 7.42 10.46
N SER A 487 21.47 7.63 11.34
CA SER A 487 21.89 8.98 11.79
C SER A 487 20.76 9.79 12.46
N THR A 488 19.76 9.10 13.02
CA THR A 488 18.63 9.72 13.74
C THR A 488 19.10 10.60 14.89
N ILE A 489 20.25 10.30 15.50
CA ILE A 489 20.90 11.15 16.50
C ILE A 489 21.19 12.58 15.97
N GLY A 490 21.30 12.75 14.66
CA GLY A 490 21.48 14.04 14.02
C GLY A 490 20.25 14.95 14.09
N ASN A 491 19.06 14.42 14.41
CA ASN A 491 17.85 15.20 14.56
C ASN A 491 17.79 15.94 15.91
N PHE A 492 18.73 15.63 16.81
CA PHE A 492 18.85 16.31 18.10
C PHE A 492 19.86 17.47 18.04
N ASP A 493 19.56 18.55 18.71
CA ASP A 493 20.56 19.57 18.98
C ASP A 493 21.62 19.07 19.98
N ARG A 494 22.68 19.86 20.19
CA ARG A 494 23.81 19.46 21.07
C ARG A 494 23.36 19.20 22.51
N ALA A 495 22.44 19.98 23.04
CA ALA A 495 21.96 19.83 24.41
C ALA A 495 21.11 18.55 24.55
N GLN A 496 20.21 18.33 23.59
CA GLN A 496 19.39 17.11 23.52
C GLN A 496 20.27 15.85 23.40
N ARG A 497 21.31 15.86 22.53
CA ARG A 497 22.24 14.72 22.39
C ARG A 497 22.95 14.41 23.70
N ARG A 498 23.46 15.44 24.38
CA ARG A 498 24.14 15.28 25.67
C ARG A 498 23.23 14.62 26.71
N ASP A 499 22.00 15.07 26.81
CA ASP A 499 21.03 14.55 27.78
C ASP A 499 20.59 13.12 27.39
N PHE A 500 20.44 12.84 26.10
CA PHE A 500 20.15 11.51 25.57
C PHE A 500 21.28 10.51 25.86
N TYR A 501 22.54 10.86 25.61
CA TYR A 501 23.67 9.98 25.93
C TYR A 501 23.77 9.70 27.43
N ARG A 502 23.54 10.68 28.28
CA ARG A 502 23.49 10.47 29.73
C ARG A 502 22.39 9.51 30.15
N THR A 503 21.21 9.68 29.61
CA THR A 503 20.09 8.77 29.89
C THR A 503 20.41 7.36 29.45
N LEU A 504 21.00 7.19 28.26
CA LEU A 504 21.44 5.89 27.78
C LEU A 504 22.53 5.28 28.67
N SER A 505 23.54 6.04 29.08
CA SER A 505 24.62 5.52 29.91
C SER A 505 24.15 5.05 31.30
N LEU A 506 23.10 5.67 31.83
CA LEU A 506 22.48 5.26 33.09
C LEU A 506 21.58 4.03 32.94
N ALA A 507 21.03 3.79 31.77
CA ALA A 507 20.15 2.64 31.47
C ALA A 507 20.90 1.38 31.02
N LEU A 508 22.15 1.51 30.60
CA LEU A 508 23.00 0.43 30.11
C LEU A 508 23.95 -0.06 31.22
N SER A 509 24.16 -1.38 31.26
CA SER A 509 25.16 -2.01 32.13
C SER A 509 26.53 -2.05 31.45
N SER A 510 27.58 -2.40 32.21
CA SER A 510 28.97 -2.49 31.69
C SER A 510 29.16 -3.50 30.55
N ASP A 511 28.26 -4.48 30.45
CA ASP A 511 28.31 -5.53 29.41
C ASP A 511 27.52 -5.14 28.14
N ASP A 512 26.78 -4.03 28.18
CA ASP A 512 25.99 -3.54 27.07
C ASP A 512 26.83 -2.65 26.13
N VAL A 513 26.42 -2.57 24.88
CA VAL A 513 27.13 -1.84 23.85
C VAL A 513 26.15 -0.98 23.05
N LEU A 514 26.49 0.27 22.83
CA LEU A 514 25.80 1.17 21.91
C LEU A 514 26.40 1.04 20.51
N LEU A 515 25.57 0.75 19.50
CA LEU A 515 25.89 0.83 18.09
C LEU A 515 25.19 2.07 17.51
N LEU A 516 25.98 3.07 17.13
CA LEU A 516 25.48 4.36 16.67
C LEU A 516 25.84 4.61 15.21
N GLY A 517 24.84 4.95 14.38
CA GLY A 517 25.00 5.44 13.02
C GLY A 517 25.09 6.96 12.99
N ALA A 518 26.06 7.51 12.28
CA ALA A 518 26.30 8.95 12.22
C ALA A 518 26.73 9.40 10.82
N ASP A 519 25.98 10.33 10.26
CA ASP A 519 26.34 10.97 8.99
C ASP A 519 27.43 12.01 9.21
N LEU A 520 28.49 11.95 8.38
CA LEU A 520 29.70 12.74 8.58
C LEU A 520 29.65 14.06 7.81
N VAL A 521 30.37 15.09 8.31
CA VAL A 521 30.62 16.32 7.58
C VAL A 521 31.36 16.02 6.28
N LYS A 522 30.89 16.55 5.18
CA LYS A 522 31.43 16.39 3.83
C LYS A 522 31.07 17.62 2.98
N ASP A 523 31.29 17.52 1.69
CA ASP A 523 30.96 18.56 0.75
C ASP A 523 29.49 19.04 0.90
N PRO A 524 29.25 20.36 1.07
CA PRO A 524 27.92 20.93 1.26
C PRO A 524 26.93 20.60 0.16
N ASP A 525 27.34 20.57 -1.11
CA ASP A 525 26.45 20.26 -2.23
C ASP A 525 25.93 18.83 -2.15
N THR A 526 26.80 17.88 -1.79
CA THR A 526 26.41 16.49 -1.54
C THR A 526 25.38 16.40 -0.40
N LEU A 527 25.55 17.19 0.65
CA LEU A 527 24.65 17.22 1.79
C LEU A 527 23.28 17.81 1.41
N VAL A 528 23.27 18.94 0.70
CA VAL A 528 22.03 19.61 0.29
C VAL A 528 21.25 18.72 -0.68
N HIS A 529 21.90 18.14 -1.70
CA HIS A 529 21.20 17.28 -2.67
C HIS A 529 20.55 16.04 -2.02
N ALA A 530 21.09 15.54 -0.92
CA ALA A 530 20.49 14.42 -0.20
C ALA A 530 19.15 14.78 0.49
N TYR A 531 18.90 16.08 0.69
CA TYR A 531 17.67 16.61 1.31
C TYR A 531 16.85 17.49 0.37
N ASP A 532 17.27 17.63 -0.89
CA ASP A 532 16.56 18.36 -1.95
C ASP A 532 16.81 17.64 -3.29
N ASP A 533 16.13 16.52 -3.46
CA ASP A 533 16.27 15.64 -4.61
C ASP A 533 15.59 16.20 -5.86
N ALA A 534 16.14 15.89 -7.03
CA ALA A 534 15.65 16.37 -8.32
C ALA A 534 14.22 15.90 -8.66
N GLN A 535 13.72 14.83 -8.04
CA GLN A 535 12.37 14.31 -8.23
C GLN A 535 11.34 14.97 -7.31
N GLY A 536 11.78 15.74 -6.30
CA GLY A 536 10.91 16.43 -5.35
C GLY A 536 10.26 15.54 -4.29
N VAL A 537 10.73 14.31 -4.12
CA VAL A 537 10.17 13.37 -3.14
C VAL A 537 10.40 13.88 -1.71
N THR A 538 11.59 14.44 -1.44
CA THR A 538 11.91 15.04 -0.13
C THR A 538 11.08 16.30 0.13
N ALA A 539 10.79 17.09 -0.90
CA ALA A 539 9.89 18.23 -0.79
C ALA A 539 8.48 17.82 -0.38
N GLU A 540 7.94 16.74 -0.99
CA GLU A 540 6.64 16.17 -0.61
C GLU A 540 6.64 15.59 0.82
N PHE A 541 7.73 14.95 1.22
CA PHE A 541 7.92 14.46 2.58
C PHE A 541 7.94 15.61 3.60
N ASN A 542 8.66 16.67 3.31
CA ASN A 542 8.70 17.86 4.17
C ASN A 542 7.31 18.52 4.31
N LYS A 543 6.59 18.70 3.19
CA LYS A 543 5.23 19.24 3.18
C LYS A 543 4.21 18.36 3.90
N ASN A 544 4.54 17.07 4.13
CA ASN A 544 3.62 16.15 4.78
C ASN A 544 3.21 16.61 6.18
N VAL A 545 4.08 17.30 6.92
CA VAL A 545 3.73 17.84 8.23
C VAL A 545 2.52 18.77 8.18
N LEU A 546 2.37 19.58 7.12
CA LEU A 546 1.23 20.48 6.95
C LEU A 546 -0.09 19.70 6.77
N TYR A 547 -0.05 18.61 5.99
CA TYR A 547 -1.21 17.71 5.86
C TYR A 547 -1.58 17.05 7.19
N VAL A 548 -0.57 16.67 8.00
CA VAL A 548 -0.80 16.11 9.33
C VAL A 548 -1.47 17.15 10.23
N LEU A 549 -0.97 18.41 10.28
CA LEU A 549 -1.59 19.47 11.07
C LEU A 549 -3.02 19.79 10.63
N ASN A 550 -3.27 19.82 9.32
CA ASN A 550 -4.60 20.05 8.77
C ASN A 550 -5.58 18.97 9.21
N ARG A 551 -5.14 17.71 9.17
CA ARG A 551 -5.97 16.55 9.52
C ARG A 551 -6.20 16.42 11.02
N GLU A 552 -5.13 16.54 11.82
CA GLU A 552 -5.16 16.19 13.25
C GLU A 552 -5.59 17.37 14.15
N LEU A 553 -5.40 18.62 13.71
CA LEU A 553 -5.67 19.81 14.49
C LEU A 553 -6.61 20.81 13.80
N GLY A 554 -7.26 20.39 12.70
CA GLY A 554 -8.16 21.25 11.94
C GLY A 554 -7.50 22.51 11.41
N ALA A 555 -6.18 22.45 11.11
CA ALA A 555 -5.47 23.58 10.52
C ALA A 555 -5.90 23.81 9.06
N ASP A 556 -5.59 25.01 8.53
CA ASP A 556 -5.91 25.39 7.14
C ASP A 556 -4.65 25.80 6.35
N PHE A 557 -3.53 25.11 6.61
CA PHE A 557 -2.33 25.27 5.78
C PHE A 557 -2.63 24.92 4.32
N ASP A 558 -2.18 25.78 3.41
CA ASP A 558 -2.08 25.45 1.97
C ASP A 558 -0.64 24.99 1.68
N PRO A 559 -0.39 23.67 1.47
CA PRO A 559 0.96 23.17 1.20
C PRO A 559 1.58 23.71 -0.08
N ASP A 560 0.77 24.16 -1.04
CA ASP A 560 1.25 24.76 -2.30
C ASP A 560 1.72 26.23 -2.09
N ALA A 561 1.32 26.85 -0.99
CA ALA A 561 1.82 28.17 -0.60
C ALA A 561 3.19 28.14 0.07
N PHE A 562 3.82 26.96 0.22
CA PHE A 562 5.15 26.80 0.80
C PHE A 562 6.12 26.14 -0.19
N ASP A 563 7.34 26.68 -0.26
CA ASP A 563 8.46 26.05 -0.94
C ASP A 563 9.27 25.20 0.05
N HIS A 564 9.71 24.03 -0.39
CA HIS A 564 10.70 23.25 0.32
C HIS A 564 12.08 23.91 0.16
N VAL A 565 12.84 23.99 1.26
CA VAL A 565 14.20 24.51 1.28
C VAL A 565 15.07 23.60 2.14
N ALA A 566 16.12 23.05 1.58
CA ALA A 566 17.19 22.39 2.31
C ALA A 566 18.43 23.28 2.28
N LEU A 567 19.00 23.59 3.43
CA LEU A 567 20.20 24.42 3.50
C LEU A 567 21.23 23.83 4.45
N TRP A 568 22.51 24.04 4.13
CA TRP A 568 23.63 23.73 5.00
C TRP A 568 23.96 24.91 5.90
N ASN A 569 23.87 24.68 7.20
CA ASN A 569 24.32 25.62 8.22
C ASN A 569 25.76 25.24 8.60
N THR A 570 26.73 26.05 8.16
CA THR A 570 28.16 25.77 8.33
C THR A 570 28.60 25.91 9.78
N ASP A 571 28.02 26.84 10.54
CA ASP A 571 28.41 27.10 11.91
C ASP A 571 27.97 26.00 12.87
N GLU A 572 26.80 25.42 12.59
CA GLU A 572 26.19 24.34 13.39
C GLU A 572 26.44 22.94 12.78
N GLU A 573 27.13 22.87 11.64
CA GLU A 573 27.41 21.64 10.88
C GLU A 573 26.17 20.76 10.71
N ARG A 574 25.06 21.35 10.21
CA ARG A 574 23.78 20.65 10.03
C ARG A 574 23.05 21.04 8.76
N ILE A 575 22.26 20.12 8.22
CA ILE A 575 21.21 20.43 7.28
C ILE A 575 19.98 20.89 8.07
N GLU A 576 19.31 21.90 7.54
CA GLU A 576 18.01 22.35 8.02
C GLU A 576 17.00 22.22 6.87
N MET A 577 15.94 21.43 7.06
CA MET A 577 14.79 21.48 6.19
C MET A 577 13.80 22.52 6.67
N ARG A 578 13.31 23.32 5.75
CA ARG A 578 12.38 24.41 6.00
C ARG A 578 11.25 24.41 4.99
N LEU A 579 10.11 24.92 5.40
CA LEU A 579 9.00 25.30 4.55
C LEU A 579 8.92 26.81 4.50
N ARG A 580 9.22 27.39 3.34
CA ARG A 580 9.28 28.83 3.12
C ARG A 580 7.96 29.34 2.57
N SER A 581 7.29 30.23 3.28
CA SER A 581 6.05 30.82 2.80
C SER A 581 6.28 31.67 1.54
N ARG A 582 5.55 31.39 0.48
CA ARG A 582 5.62 32.12 -0.80
C ARG A 582 4.89 33.45 -0.76
N VAL A 583 3.90 33.56 0.11
CA VAL A 583 2.98 34.71 0.21
C VAL A 583 2.76 35.12 1.65
N ALA A 584 2.26 36.33 1.87
CA ALA A 584 1.71 36.68 3.16
C ALA A 584 0.42 35.88 3.39
N GLN A 585 0.35 35.12 4.47
CA GLN A 585 -0.82 34.28 4.78
C GLN A 585 -1.03 34.19 6.29
N SER A 586 -2.29 33.97 6.67
CA SER A 586 -2.69 33.74 8.05
C SER A 586 -3.30 32.34 8.15
N VAL A 587 -2.64 31.46 8.89
CA VAL A 587 -3.05 30.08 9.07
C VAL A 587 -3.73 29.91 10.42
N LYS A 588 -4.90 29.27 10.44
CA LYS A 588 -5.66 28.98 11.65
C LYS A 588 -5.51 27.50 12.01
N VAL A 589 -5.14 27.24 13.25
CA VAL A 589 -5.16 25.90 13.84
C VAL A 589 -6.35 25.83 14.80
N ARG A 590 -7.48 25.38 14.30
CA ARG A 590 -8.79 25.53 14.98
C ARG A 590 -8.85 24.86 16.34
N ASP A 591 -8.31 23.66 16.45
CA ASP A 591 -8.35 22.89 17.71
C ASP A 591 -7.46 23.45 18.81
N LEU A 592 -6.62 24.44 18.47
CA LEU A 592 -5.75 25.15 19.41
C LEU A 592 -6.14 26.61 19.62
N ASP A 593 -7.18 27.11 18.94
CA ASP A 593 -7.54 28.52 18.87
C ASP A 593 -6.31 29.42 18.55
N LEU A 594 -5.41 28.91 17.69
CA LEU A 594 -4.15 29.53 17.32
C LEU A 594 -4.24 30.08 15.90
N THR A 595 -3.84 31.34 15.72
CA THR A 595 -3.63 31.96 14.41
C THR A 595 -2.16 32.31 14.25
N VAL A 596 -1.59 31.91 13.11
CA VAL A 596 -0.17 32.10 12.81
C VAL A 596 -0.02 32.86 11.51
N ASP A 597 0.55 34.02 11.56
CA ASP A 597 0.80 34.85 10.38
C ASP A 597 2.21 34.57 9.83
N PHE A 598 2.28 34.30 8.54
CA PHE A 598 3.54 34.15 7.82
C PHE A 598 3.74 35.32 6.87
N ALA A 599 4.92 35.93 6.92
CA ALA A 599 5.36 36.88 5.90
C ALA A 599 5.87 36.14 4.65
N PRO A 600 5.87 36.76 3.46
CA PRO A 600 6.53 36.20 2.30
C PRO A 600 8.03 35.98 2.59
N GLY A 601 8.53 34.77 2.32
CA GLY A 601 9.90 34.38 2.58
C GLY A 601 10.18 33.95 4.03
N GLU A 602 9.18 33.95 4.93
CA GLU A 602 9.34 33.43 6.28
C GLU A 602 9.43 31.91 6.28
N ASP A 603 10.35 31.40 7.10
CA ASP A 603 10.66 29.98 7.20
C ASP A 603 10.01 29.32 8.43
N LEU A 604 9.40 28.17 8.22
CA LEU A 604 9.09 27.19 9.25
C LEU A 604 10.12 26.06 9.16
N ARG A 605 11.02 25.94 10.16
CA ARG A 605 11.97 24.84 10.19
C ARG A 605 11.29 23.56 10.68
N THR A 606 11.38 22.51 9.86
CA THR A 606 10.69 21.24 10.09
C THR A 606 11.63 20.11 10.47
N GLU A 607 12.92 20.22 10.14
CA GLU A 607 13.93 19.27 10.55
C GLU A 607 15.29 19.93 10.70
N LEU A 608 16.08 19.40 11.61
CA LEU A 608 17.53 19.58 11.63
C LEU A 608 18.19 18.21 11.49
N SER A 609 19.34 18.16 10.80
CA SER A 609 20.11 16.94 10.65
C SER A 609 21.60 17.27 10.78
N CYS A 610 22.11 17.15 12.02
CA CYS A 610 23.52 17.39 12.35
C CYS A 610 24.41 16.38 11.65
N LYS A 611 25.57 16.87 11.20
CA LYS A 611 26.63 16.06 10.62
C LYS A 611 27.81 16.07 11.58
N PHE A 612 28.53 14.96 11.61
CA PHE A 612 29.49 14.73 12.68
C PHE A 612 30.93 14.69 12.17
N ARG A 613 31.83 15.11 13.04
CA ARG A 613 33.26 14.81 12.91
C ARG A 613 33.62 13.78 13.95
N ARG A 614 34.60 12.92 13.65
CA ARG A 614 35.02 11.85 14.55
C ARG A 614 35.43 12.40 15.93
N GLU A 615 36.19 13.47 15.93
CA GLU A 615 36.74 14.07 17.15
C GLU A 615 35.63 14.65 18.03
N SER A 616 34.70 15.43 17.44
CA SER A 616 33.58 16.05 18.16
C SER A 616 32.60 15.02 18.68
N LEU A 617 32.21 14.03 17.87
CA LEU A 617 31.27 12.99 18.30
C LEU A 617 31.89 12.10 19.41
N THR A 618 33.19 11.77 19.30
CA THR A 618 33.89 11.01 20.35
C THR A 618 33.93 11.80 21.67
N ALA A 619 34.13 13.11 21.60
CA ALA A 619 34.11 13.97 22.78
C ALA A 619 32.71 14.07 23.39
N GLU A 620 31.66 14.27 22.59
CA GLU A 620 30.27 14.29 23.04
C GLU A 620 29.86 12.97 23.72
N LEU A 621 30.21 11.82 23.13
CA LEU A 621 29.95 10.52 23.72
C LEU A 621 30.68 10.33 25.05
N LYS A 622 31.94 10.80 25.15
CA LYS A 622 32.69 10.73 26.39
C LYS A 622 32.07 11.58 27.49
N GLU A 623 31.60 12.79 27.17
CA GLU A 623 30.86 13.66 28.11
C GLU A 623 29.54 13.00 28.54
N GLY A 624 28.88 12.24 27.63
CA GLY A 624 27.67 11.47 27.89
C GLY A 624 27.88 10.16 28.63
N GLY A 625 29.11 9.80 29.02
CA GLY A 625 29.42 8.59 29.80
C GLY A 625 29.78 7.38 28.95
N PHE A 626 30.24 7.55 27.70
CA PHE A 626 30.61 6.47 26.81
C PHE A 626 32.06 6.52 26.37
N THR A 627 32.66 5.36 26.16
CA THR A 627 33.98 5.22 25.51
C THR A 627 33.83 4.53 24.15
N VAL A 628 34.21 5.21 23.05
CA VAL A 628 34.18 4.64 21.69
C VAL A 628 35.28 3.58 21.57
N ARG A 629 34.92 2.34 21.17
CA ARG A 629 35.81 1.20 20.99
C ARG A 629 36.10 0.92 19.53
N HIS A 630 35.12 1.06 18.64
CA HIS A 630 35.27 0.84 17.21
C HIS A 630 34.68 1.99 16.43
N TRP A 631 35.27 2.27 15.26
CA TRP A 631 34.81 3.28 14.33
C TRP A 631 35.04 2.78 12.89
N TRP A 632 33.94 2.58 12.15
CA TRP A 632 33.98 2.14 10.76
C TRP A 632 33.30 3.17 9.88
N THR A 633 33.73 3.29 8.62
CA THR A 633 33.13 4.15 7.62
C THR A 633 32.82 3.37 6.34
N ASP A 634 31.89 3.90 5.53
CA ASP A 634 31.76 3.50 4.13
C ASP A 634 33.05 3.83 3.35
N ALA A 635 33.19 3.26 2.15
CA ALA A 635 34.44 3.41 1.39
C ALA A 635 34.81 4.87 1.09
N PRO A 636 33.83 5.78 0.75
CA PRO A 636 34.13 7.20 0.58
C PRO A 636 34.29 8.00 1.88
N GLY A 637 34.03 7.40 3.06
CA GLY A 637 34.14 8.10 4.35
C GLY A 637 33.02 9.10 4.62
N ARG A 638 31.81 8.83 4.10
CA ARG A 638 30.67 9.74 4.22
C ARG A 638 29.81 9.49 5.45
N PHE A 639 29.79 8.26 5.94
CA PHE A 639 28.98 7.80 7.06
C PHE A 639 29.83 6.98 8.02
N ALA A 640 29.56 7.07 9.31
CA ALA A 640 30.21 6.27 10.32
C ALA A 640 29.22 5.36 11.04
N LEU A 641 29.69 4.16 11.37
CA LEU A 641 29.07 3.28 12.34
C LEU A 641 30.08 3.05 13.45
N LEU A 642 29.70 3.26 14.70
CA LEU A 642 30.62 3.14 15.83
C LEU A 642 30.04 2.27 16.95
N LEU A 643 30.92 1.58 17.67
CA LEU A 643 30.59 0.91 18.92
C LEU A 643 31.13 1.71 20.11
N ALA A 644 30.30 1.97 21.10
CA ALA A 644 30.66 2.62 22.34
C ALA A 644 30.16 1.81 23.54
N VAL A 645 30.92 1.82 24.63
CA VAL A 645 30.58 1.12 25.89
C VAL A 645 30.37 2.16 26.98
N PRO A 646 29.44 1.95 27.93
CA PRO A 646 29.34 2.78 29.13
C PRO A 646 30.65 2.80 29.92
N ASN A 647 30.97 3.94 30.58
CA ASN A 647 32.21 4.11 31.36
C ASN A 647 32.13 3.40 32.71
#